data_3b02ebe842c3f0f2da9a75e6c9e456b4
#
_entry.id   3b02ebe842c3f0f2da9a75e6c9e456b4
#
_cell.length_a   1.000
_cell.length_b   1.000
_cell.length_c   1.000
_cell.angle_alpha   90.00
_cell.angle_beta   90.00
_cell.angle_gamma   90.00
#
_symmetry.space_group_name_H-M   'P 1'
#
loop_
_entity.id
_entity.type
_entity.pdbx_description
1 polymer ?
#
loop_
_entity_poly.entity_id
_entity_poly.type
_entity_poly.pdbx_seq_one_letter_code
_entity_poly.pdbx_strand_id
1 'polypeptide(L)'
;MQCIKFLLVAVGCILSFSSYSQQGHASVSGVIKDSDGQPVPGAVVVLKNTHQGTQTSADGAYKLDNLAPGNYILLISSIGYTGDSVALTLRENQQLVYNSALASDHGGLDVVTVTGKTEQEKIKESGFSVNSIDVTRLANTTADLNQVLNRTSGVRVREQGGVGSDFNFSINGLSGKQVRVFVDGIPLDVFGSAMSLNNVPVNLAERIDVYKGVVPVNLGADAMGGAVNMITNQKIKRYLDASYSYGSFNTHRAAFTGQYTHEKTGIVLRSSFFYNYSDNNYMMRNNPDYDVEIRTVENGQFVNKDSRRFHDRYQSGMGQIELGVMNKKWADVLFVGFSSSFYTQQLQTGFRQDNVIGNNTKKGESFTGTLRYRKDNIVKGLNFNAFVSRSRDRYDITDTSFVKYYWDGNSMPSAVTELLNNEKTITDISRPRTFGRVNLSYELNPNHSFNLNYTLDHTRNHNYNRLTADEDDIPGLLQKHVGGLAYQQELLKKRLTNTFFGKFYGLNLEQKHWVSSEGGYVKQKDFVTNYGYGIATRLRILRDLGIRASYEYTYRLQETEELFGNGINVIGNPNLKPESSNNINVGAFYGIKNEKHKLFIEVGGFYRDAKDFIFALADVRSSQMIYENKSNVRITGVEGEIKYNYKTLISFILNATYQRAINTTKFTGPESSVPEATYMKRIPNQPWFFSNAELNIGKDNLLGRNTRIQLNWYSQYIHWFYLNWENFGYVGGKSDVPTQLIHSASLTYSIKKGTYNISLECRNIMDAFAYDNYRLQKPGRSFSVKLRYFIK
;
A
#
# COMPACT_ATOMS: atom_id res chain seq x y z
N MET A 1 -47.40 -49.86 -13.69
CA MET A 1 -47.49 -50.21 -12.27
C MET A 1 -46.15 -50.39 -11.51
N GLN A 2 -44.99 -50.34 -12.16
CA GLN A 2 -43.69 -50.42 -11.48
C GLN A 2 -43.13 -49.08 -10.99
N CYS A 3 -43.51 -47.94 -11.56
CA CYS A 3 -43.03 -46.61 -11.09
C CYS A 3 -43.69 -46.12 -9.81
N ILE A 4 -44.89 -46.58 -9.46
CA ILE A 4 -45.59 -46.17 -8.22
C ILE A 4 -45.04 -46.89 -6.96
N LYS A 5 -44.48 -48.07 -7.10
CA LYS A 5 -43.82 -48.79 -6.00
C LYS A 5 -42.51 -48.21 -5.58
N PHE A 6 -41.76 -47.59 -6.52
CA PHE A 6 -40.50 -46.89 -6.20
C PHE A 6 -40.75 -45.53 -5.48
N LEU A 7 -41.84 -44.88 -5.79
CA LEU A 7 -42.20 -43.57 -5.15
C LEU A 7 -42.68 -43.78 -3.69
N LEU A 8 -43.36 -44.91 -3.38
CA LEU A 8 -43.80 -45.21 -2.04
C LEU A 8 -42.66 -45.67 -1.11
N VAL A 9 -41.62 -46.31 -1.66
CA VAL A 9 -40.44 -46.68 -0.87
C VAL A 9 -39.55 -45.46 -0.60
N ALA A 10 -39.43 -44.52 -1.56
CA ALA A 10 -38.72 -43.29 -1.37
C ALA A 10 -39.37 -42.32 -0.34
N VAL A 11 -40.71 -42.29 -0.29
CA VAL A 11 -41.46 -41.50 0.70
C VAL A 11 -41.41 -42.17 2.09
N GLY A 12 -41.31 -43.51 2.17
CA GLY A 12 -41.17 -44.25 3.42
C GLY A 12 -39.80 -44.05 4.12
N CYS A 13 -38.73 -43.77 3.33
CA CYS A 13 -37.40 -43.48 3.89
C CYS A 13 -37.21 -42.03 4.34
N ILE A 14 -38.10 -41.10 3.98
CA ILE A 14 -38.05 -39.68 4.41
C ILE A 14 -38.80 -39.46 5.75
N LEU A 15 -39.55 -40.47 6.24
CA LEU A 15 -40.27 -40.43 7.50
C LEU A 15 -39.58 -41.18 8.65
N SER A 16 -38.28 -41.42 8.57
CA SER A 16 -37.48 -41.78 9.73
C SER A 16 -37.34 -40.56 10.62
N PHE A 17 -38.30 -40.35 11.49
CA PHE A 17 -38.22 -39.41 12.57
C PHE A 17 -36.99 -39.72 13.41
N SER A 18 -35.95 -38.91 13.29
CA SER A 18 -34.93 -38.78 14.31
C SER A 18 -35.62 -38.35 15.59
N SER A 19 -35.76 -39.28 16.52
CA SER A 19 -36.13 -38.97 17.89
C SER A 19 -35.02 -38.08 18.43
N TYR A 20 -35.24 -36.73 18.39
CA TYR A 20 -34.47 -35.83 19.21
C TYR A 20 -34.75 -36.11 20.65
N SER A 21 -33.86 -36.79 21.34
CA SER A 21 -33.82 -36.78 22.78
C SER A 21 -33.78 -35.29 23.18
N GLN A 22 -34.82 -34.81 23.87
CA GLN A 22 -34.82 -33.52 24.54
C GLN A 22 -33.73 -33.58 25.62
N GLN A 23 -32.50 -33.23 25.30
CA GLN A 23 -31.52 -32.93 26.33
C GLN A 23 -31.98 -31.65 27.04
N GLY A 24 -32.23 -31.77 28.34
CA GLY A 24 -32.62 -30.65 29.16
C GLY A 24 -31.57 -29.54 29.06
N HIS A 25 -32.02 -28.35 28.82
CA HIS A 25 -31.16 -27.16 28.64
C HIS A 25 -30.98 -26.43 29.96
N ALA A 26 -29.72 -26.14 30.32
CA ALA A 26 -29.39 -25.26 31.43
C ALA A 26 -29.36 -23.78 31.00
N SER A 27 -29.45 -22.89 31.98
CA SER A 27 -29.27 -21.44 31.77
C SER A 27 -28.35 -20.82 32.82
N VAL A 28 -27.65 -19.74 32.44
CA VAL A 28 -26.87 -18.91 33.37
C VAL A 28 -27.38 -17.48 33.27
N SER A 29 -27.69 -16.86 34.38
CA SER A 29 -28.14 -15.46 34.47
C SER A 29 -27.47 -14.74 35.64
N GLY A 30 -27.50 -13.43 35.64
CA GLY A 30 -26.98 -12.64 36.78
C GLY A 30 -26.89 -11.15 36.45
N VAL A 31 -26.30 -10.41 37.37
CA VAL A 31 -26.10 -8.96 37.27
C VAL A 31 -24.63 -8.66 37.46
N ILE A 32 -24.07 -7.84 36.55
CA ILE A 32 -22.69 -7.35 36.62
C ILE A 32 -22.72 -5.92 37.16
N LYS A 33 -21.99 -5.67 38.23
CA LYS A 33 -21.83 -4.36 38.87
C LYS A 33 -20.36 -3.95 38.92
N ASP A 34 -20.08 -2.70 39.15
CA ASP A 34 -18.75 -2.22 39.48
C ASP A 34 -18.47 -2.31 41.01
N SER A 35 -17.23 -1.91 41.42
CA SER A 35 -16.84 -1.86 42.84
C SER A 35 -17.70 -0.91 43.70
N ASP A 36 -18.35 0.06 43.07
CA ASP A 36 -19.20 1.05 43.74
C ASP A 36 -20.70 0.60 43.76
N GLY A 37 -20.98 -0.61 43.27
CA GLY A 37 -22.29 -1.20 43.22
C GLY A 37 -23.20 -0.72 42.08
N GLN A 38 -22.64 0.08 41.12
CA GLN A 38 -23.38 0.55 39.94
C GLN A 38 -23.44 -0.55 38.88
N PRO A 39 -24.56 -0.69 38.14
CA PRO A 39 -24.62 -1.65 37.06
C PRO A 39 -23.62 -1.32 35.93
N VAL A 40 -23.01 -2.34 35.31
CA VAL A 40 -22.12 -2.21 34.18
C VAL A 40 -22.83 -2.62 32.88
N PRO A 41 -23.39 -1.67 32.11
CA PRO A 41 -24.10 -1.97 30.88
C PRO A 41 -23.14 -2.28 29.75
N GLY A 42 -23.51 -3.21 28.84
CA GLY A 42 -22.71 -3.58 27.70
C GLY A 42 -21.49 -4.43 28.03
N ALA A 43 -21.36 -4.97 29.25
CA ALA A 43 -20.33 -5.95 29.57
C ALA A 43 -20.57 -7.23 28.76
N VAL A 44 -19.50 -7.76 28.17
CA VAL A 44 -19.53 -8.98 27.37
C VAL A 44 -19.38 -10.19 28.29
N VAL A 45 -20.35 -11.10 28.24
CA VAL A 45 -20.39 -12.35 29.01
C VAL A 45 -20.38 -13.52 28.04
N VAL A 46 -19.30 -14.34 28.04
CA VAL A 46 -19.13 -15.44 27.10
C VAL A 46 -18.65 -16.71 27.78
N LEU A 47 -19.06 -17.86 27.27
CA LEU A 47 -18.52 -19.17 27.66
C LEU A 47 -17.27 -19.47 26.85
N LYS A 48 -16.14 -19.62 27.54
CA LYS A 48 -14.82 -19.85 26.92
C LYS A 48 -14.84 -21.07 25.99
N ASN A 49 -14.26 -20.91 24.79
CA ASN A 49 -14.17 -21.94 23.72
C ASN A 49 -15.52 -22.36 23.12
N THR A 50 -16.58 -21.59 23.31
CA THR A 50 -17.90 -21.79 22.68
C THR A 50 -18.26 -20.56 21.82
N HIS A 51 -19.38 -20.65 21.09
CA HIS A 51 -19.97 -19.49 20.39
C HIS A 51 -21.11 -18.84 21.21
N GLN A 52 -21.28 -19.24 22.45
CA GLN A 52 -22.34 -18.76 23.34
C GLN A 52 -21.88 -17.54 24.12
N GLY A 53 -22.58 -16.44 23.96
CA GLY A 53 -22.27 -15.19 24.65
C GLY A 53 -23.43 -14.18 24.55
N THR A 54 -23.46 -13.21 25.46
CA THR A 54 -24.43 -12.11 25.52
C THR A 54 -23.76 -10.84 26.02
N GLN A 55 -24.47 -9.72 26.00
CA GLN A 55 -24.08 -8.47 26.64
C GLN A 55 -25.07 -8.11 27.74
N THR A 56 -24.58 -7.44 28.78
CA THR A 56 -25.44 -6.94 29.85
C THR A 56 -26.36 -5.80 29.37
N SER A 57 -27.58 -5.79 29.84
CA SER A 57 -28.57 -4.72 29.66
C SER A 57 -28.21 -3.43 30.43
N ALA A 58 -29.02 -2.40 30.33
CA ALA A 58 -28.78 -1.10 30.97
C ALA A 58 -28.70 -1.18 32.51
N ASP A 59 -29.33 -2.18 33.11
CA ASP A 59 -29.30 -2.50 34.54
C ASP A 59 -28.23 -3.52 34.94
N GLY A 60 -27.32 -3.85 33.99
CA GLY A 60 -26.22 -4.81 34.20
C GLY A 60 -26.68 -6.28 34.18
N ALA A 61 -27.92 -6.61 33.88
CA ALA A 61 -28.42 -7.99 33.85
C ALA A 61 -27.99 -8.71 32.56
N TYR A 62 -27.73 -10.02 32.65
CA TYR A 62 -27.41 -10.90 31.51
C TYR A 62 -28.11 -12.25 31.64
N LYS A 63 -28.32 -12.93 30.50
CA LYS A 63 -28.84 -14.29 30.44
C LYS A 63 -28.28 -15.05 29.27
N LEU A 64 -27.83 -16.28 29.51
CA LEU A 64 -27.41 -17.27 28.54
C LEU A 64 -28.36 -18.47 28.67
N ASP A 65 -29.14 -18.75 27.64
CA ASP A 65 -30.12 -19.84 27.62
C ASP A 65 -29.66 -20.96 26.69
N ASN A 66 -30.33 -22.11 26.78
CA ASN A 66 -30.13 -23.28 25.92
C ASN A 66 -28.70 -23.86 25.98
N LEU A 67 -28.13 -23.92 27.17
CA LEU A 67 -26.81 -24.44 27.42
C LEU A 67 -26.88 -25.97 27.66
N ALA A 68 -26.03 -26.76 27.02
CA ALA A 68 -25.88 -28.17 27.30
C ALA A 68 -25.30 -28.37 28.71
N PRO A 69 -25.66 -29.43 29.44
CA PRO A 69 -25.01 -29.77 30.71
C PRO A 69 -23.50 -30.00 30.49
N GLY A 70 -22.65 -29.50 31.41
CA GLY A 70 -21.20 -29.62 31.28
C GLY A 70 -20.42 -28.63 32.12
N ASN A 71 -19.11 -28.71 32.02
CA ASN A 71 -18.18 -27.77 32.67
C ASN A 71 -17.82 -26.61 31.74
N TYR A 72 -17.99 -25.39 32.17
CA TYR A 72 -17.76 -24.17 31.44
C TYR A 72 -16.88 -23.20 32.23
N ILE A 73 -16.21 -22.31 31.53
CA ILE A 73 -15.57 -21.13 32.12
C ILE A 73 -16.34 -19.92 31.59
N LEU A 74 -17.02 -19.19 32.44
CA LEU A 74 -17.68 -17.93 32.14
C LEU A 74 -16.64 -16.82 32.19
N LEU A 75 -16.50 -16.06 31.11
CA LEU A 75 -15.65 -14.88 31.02
C LEU A 75 -16.54 -13.64 30.98
N ILE A 76 -16.22 -12.66 31.82
CA ILE A 76 -16.93 -11.38 31.91
C ILE A 76 -15.92 -10.27 31.67
N SER A 77 -16.19 -9.37 30.73
CA SER A 77 -15.30 -8.26 30.40
C SER A 77 -16.07 -7.01 30.02
N SER A 78 -15.54 -5.86 30.42
CA SER A 78 -16.07 -4.54 30.02
C SER A 78 -14.91 -3.53 29.88
N ILE A 79 -15.09 -2.53 29.02
CA ILE A 79 -14.08 -1.49 28.82
C ILE A 79 -13.98 -0.64 30.11
N GLY A 80 -12.77 -0.50 30.64
CA GLY A 80 -12.49 0.25 31.86
C GLY A 80 -12.62 -0.56 33.14
N TYR A 81 -12.80 -1.88 33.04
CA TYR A 81 -12.88 -2.78 34.18
C TYR A 81 -11.94 -3.99 34.05
N THR A 82 -11.43 -4.47 35.16
CA THR A 82 -10.67 -5.74 35.19
C THR A 82 -11.65 -6.89 34.97
N GLY A 83 -11.38 -7.72 33.93
CA GLY A 83 -12.24 -8.85 33.59
C GLY A 83 -12.23 -9.92 34.68
N ASP A 84 -13.37 -10.63 34.82
CA ASP A 84 -13.56 -11.74 35.72
C ASP A 84 -13.71 -13.07 34.97
N SER A 85 -13.35 -14.18 35.61
CA SER A 85 -13.50 -15.51 35.02
C SER A 85 -13.82 -16.55 36.11
N VAL A 86 -14.89 -17.32 35.90
CA VAL A 86 -15.34 -18.33 36.83
C VAL A 86 -15.62 -19.67 36.15
N ALA A 87 -15.25 -20.76 36.81
CA ALA A 87 -15.59 -22.10 36.37
C ALA A 87 -17.01 -22.48 36.87
N LEU A 88 -17.86 -22.92 35.98
CA LEU A 88 -19.26 -23.29 36.25
C LEU A 88 -19.47 -24.74 35.82
N THR A 89 -20.22 -25.49 36.64
CA THR A 89 -20.71 -26.82 36.26
C THR A 89 -22.21 -26.74 36.12
N LEU A 90 -22.76 -26.96 34.94
CA LEU A 90 -24.16 -26.90 34.63
C LEU A 90 -24.74 -28.30 34.59
N ARG A 91 -25.79 -28.55 35.36
CA ARG A 91 -26.56 -29.79 35.34
C ARG A 91 -27.79 -29.63 34.44
N GLU A 92 -28.38 -30.73 34.05
CA GLU A 92 -29.60 -30.75 33.25
C GLU A 92 -30.74 -29.93 33.92
N ASN A 93 -31.39 -29.04 33.15
CA ASN A 93 -32.46 -28.14 33.57
C ASN A 93 -32.07 -27.17 34.72
N GLN A 94 -30.80 -26.96 34.98
CA GLN A 94 -30.31 -26.05 35.99
C GLN A 94 -30.39 -24.58 35.54
N GLN A 95 -30.98 -23.73 36.38
CA GLN A 95 -30.88 -22.27 36.25
C GLN A 95 -29.88 -21.76 37.28
N LEU A 96 -28.68 -21.41 36.80
CA LEU A 96 -27.59 -20.92 37.63
C LEU A 96 -27.59 -19.39 37.63
N VAL A 97 -27.59 -18.79 38.81
CA VAL A 97 -27.43 -17.33 38.97
C VAL A 97 -26.00 -17.04 39.40
N TYR A 98 -25.28 -16.25 38.60
CA TYR A 98 -23.92 -15.79 38.90
C TYR A 98 -23.82 -14.28 38.75
N ASN A 99 -23.59 -13.58 39.86
CA ASN A 99 -23.37 -12.13 39.89
C ASN A 99 -21.87 -11.86 40.06
N SER A 100 -21.36 -10.85 39.36
CA SER A 100 -19.96 -10.45 39.51
C SER A 100 -19.84 -8.94 39.73
N ALA A 101 -18.82 -8.56 40.51
CA ALA A 101 -18.42 -7.18 40.71
C ALA A 101 -17.07 -6.96 40.03
N LEU A 102 -17.06 -6.14 38.97
CA LEU A 102 -15.85 -5.81 38.25
C LEU A 102 -15.13 -4.65 38.93
N ALA A 103 -13.85 -4.84 39.26
CA ALA A 103 -13.02 -3.76 39.77
C ALA A 103 -12.73 -2.76 38.64
N SER A 104 -12.86 -1.45 38.92
CA SER A 104 -12.44 -0.40 37.95
C SER A 104 -10.96 -0.53 37.65
N ASP A 105 -10.64 -0.67 36.36
CA ASP A 105 -9.26 -0.73 35.90
C ASP A 105 -8.65 0.67 35.85
N HIS A 106 -8.03 1.10 36.95
CA HIS A 106 -7.27 2.35 37.03
C HIS A 106 -5.82 2.18 36.55
N GLY A 107 -5.43 0.98 36.14
CA GLY A 107 -4.09 0.64 35.73
C GLY A 107 -4.02 0.06 34.33
N GLY A 108 -3.35 0.78 33.43
CA GLY A 108 -2.75 0.31 32.17
C GLY A 108 -3.66 -0.50 31.25
N LEU A 109 -3.67 -0.16 30.01
CA LEU A 109 -4.18 -1.04 28.93
C LEU A 109 -3.44 -2.39 28.96
N ASP A 110 -3.80 -3.24 29.89
CA ASP A 110 -3.55 -4.66 29.73
C ASP A 110 -4.36 -5.08 28.52
N VAL A 111 -3.65 -5.56 27.54
CA VAL A 111 -4.17 -6.07 26.28
C VAL A 111 -5.33 -7.01 26.63
N VAL A 112 -6.55 -6.58 26.41
CA VAL A 112 -7.70 -7.48 26.35
C VAL A 112 -7.27 -8.59 25.41
N THR A 113 -7.04 -9.77 25.94
CA THR A 113 -6.68 -10.93 25.11
C THR A 113 -7.94 -11.33 24.40
N VAL A 114 -8.27 -10.59 23.35
CA VAL A 114 -9.27 -11.00 22.36
C VAL A 114 -8.75 -12.34 21.83
N THR A 115 -9.41 -13.43 22.17
CA THR A 115 -9.10 -14.77 21.69
C THR A 115 -9.32 -14.92 20.18
N GLY A 116 -9.83 -13.89 19.51
CA GLY A 116 -9.93 -13.77 18.07
C GLY A 116 -8.59 -13.31 17.44
N LYS A 117 -8.26 -13.86 16.27
CA LYS A 117 -7.15 -13.39 15.47
C LYS A 117 -7.37 -11.93 15.05
N THR A 118 -6.32 -11.13 15.12
CA THR A 118 -6.34 -9.76 14.57
C THR A 118 -6.58 -9.81 13.06
N GLU A 119 -7.09 -8.74 12.47
CA GLU A 119 -7.27 -8.65 11.01
C GLU A 119 -5.94 -8.86 10.28
N GLN A 120 -4.82 -8.39 10.84
CA GLN A 120 -3.48 -8.64 10.31
C GLN A 120 -3.12 -10.13 10.31
N GLU A 121 -3.41 -10.86 11.40
CA GLU A 121 -3.18 -12.31 11.48
C GLU A 121 -4.06 -13.06 10.48
N LYS A 122 -5.32 -12.63 10.29
CA LYS A 122 -6.23 -13.23 9.29
C LYS A 122 -5.70 -13.04 7.85
N ILE A 123 -5.22 -11.84 7.52
CA ILE A 123 -4.68 -11.52 6.20
C ILE A 123 -3.40 -12.29 5.94
N LYS A 124 -2.47 -12.33 6.90
CA LYS A 124 -1.24 -13.13 6.81
C LYS A 124 -1.50 -14.63 6.67
N GLU A 125 -2.62 -15.11 7.19
CA GLU A 125 -3.06 -16.49 7.06
C GLU A 125 -3.91 -16.74 5.80
N SER A 126 -4.04 -15.80 4.89
CA SER A 126 -4.66 -16.03 3.58
C SER A 126 -3.77 -16.90 2.67
N GLY A 127 -4.31 -17.42 1.59
CA GLY A 127 -3.52 -18.17 0.59
C GLY A 127 -2.59 -17.29 -0.24
N PHE A 128 -2.76 -15.98 -0.18
CA PHE A 128 -1.95 -14.99 -0.90
C PHE A 128 -0.62 -14.73 -0.18
N SER A 129 0.44 -14.43 -0.95
CA SER A 129 1.68 -13.91 -0.38
C SER A 129 1.46 -12.44 -0.01
N VAL A 130 1.29 -12.14 1.28
CA VAL A 130 0.96 -10.81 1.75
C VAL A 130 1.71 -10.46 3.04
N ASN A 131 2.31 -9.26 3.06
CA ASN A 131 2.85 -8.66 4.28
C ASN A 131 1.87 -7.59 4.77
N SER A 132 1.42 -7.72 6.01
CA SER A 132 0.60 -6.72 6.69
C SER A 132 1.44 -5.99 7.73
N ILE A 133 1.56 -4.67 7.58
CA ILE A 133 2.41 -3.79 8.38
C ILE A 133 1.51 -2.98 9.31
N ASP A 134 1.72 -3.08 10.61
CA ASP A 134 1.13 -2.17 11.59
C ASP A 134 1.92 -0.87 11.60
N VAL A 135 1.33 0.20 11.10
CA VAL A 135 1.98 1.50 11.01
C VAL A 135 1.80 2.37 12.26
N THR A 136 1.00 1.93 13.23
CA THR A 136 0.74 2.70 14.45
C THR A 136 2.02 2.99 15.24
N ARG A 137 3.00 2.07 15.19
CA ARG A 137 4.32 2.24 15.82
C ARG A 137 5.15 3.34 15.16
N LEU A 138 4.95 3.60 13.87
CA LEU A 138 5.67 4.59 13.08
C LEU A 138 4.93 5.94 13.01
N ALA A 139 3.69 6.01 13.50
CA ALA A 139 2.86 7.21 13.45
C ALA A 139 3.50 8.44 14.15
N ASN A 140 4.39 8.20 15.11
CA ASN A 140 5.12 9.26 15.80
C ASN A 140 6.44 9.66 15.09
N THR A 141 6.87 8.94 14.05
CA THR A 141 8.07 9.30 13.24
C THR A 141 7.71 10.26 12.11
N THR A 142 8.71 10.84 11.46
CA THR A 142 8.54 11.68 10.27
C THR A 142 8.49 10.88 8.97
N ALA A 143 8.44 9.53 9.06
CA ALA A 143 8.40 8.65 7.91
C ALA A 143 7.15 8.92 7.04
N ASP A 144 7.31 8.81 5.73
CA ASP A 144 6.23 8.68 4.75
C ASP A 144 5.98 7.21 4.39
N LEU A 145 4.99 6.95 3.54
CA LEU A 145 4.63 5.58 3.17
C LEU A 145 5.73 4.87 2.38
N ASN A 146 6.52 5.58 1.55
CA ASN A 146 7.66 4.99 0.84
C ASN A 146 8.68 4.40 1.81
N GLN A 147 8.99 5.15 2.86
CA GLN A 147 9.96 4.73 3.87
C GLN A 147 9.46 3.53 4.69
N VAL A 148 8.16 3.46 4.97
CA VAL A 148 7.55 2.30 5.62
C VAL A 148 7.60 1.07 4.72
N LEU A 149 7.23 1.23 3.47
CA LEU A 149 7.22 0.14 2.48
C LEU A 149 8.61 -0.39 2.19
N ASN A 150 9.61 0.48 2.14
CA ASN A 150 11.00 0.11 1.91
C ASN A 150 11.60 -0.76 3.04
N ARG A 151 10.94 -0.84 4.21
CA ARG A 151 11.31 -1.73 5.34
C ARG A 151 10.72 -3.13 5.23
N THR A 152 9.98 -3.42 4.15
CA THR A 152 9.24 -4.68 3.97
C THR A 152 10.00 -5.64 3.07
N SER A 153 9.99 -6.95 3.39
CA SER A 153 10.63 -7.97 2.53
C SER A 153 10.03 -7.97 1.12
N GLY A 154 10.87 -8.14 0.10
CA GLY A 154 10.47 -8.13 -1.30
C GLY A 154 10.15 -6.76 -1.88
N VAL A 155 10.15 -5.70 -1.06
CA VAL A 155 9.83 -4.34 -1.49
C VAL A 155 11.08 -3.47 -1.54
N ARG A 156 11.22 -2.72 -2.62
CA ARG A 156 12.27 -1.73 -2.76
C ARG A 156 11.71 -0.43 -3.32
N VAL A 157 11.99 0.68 -2.63
CA VAL A 157 11.70 2.03 -3.10
C VAL A 157 13.03 2.70 -3.46
N ARG A 158 13.13 3.24 -4.67
CA ARG A 158 14.27 4.02 -5.15
C ARG A 158 13.82 5.44 -5.39
N GLU A 159 14.40 6.39 -4.68
CA GLU A 159 14.08 7.82 -4.74
C GLU A 159 15.17 8.57 -5.49
N GLN A 160 14.79 9.63 -6.20
CA GLN A 160 15.73 10.43 -6.99
C GLN A 160 16.34 11.61 -6.22
N GLY A 161 15.89 11.86 -4.98
CA GLY A 161 16.37 13.01 -4.22
C GLY A 161 15.68 13.19 -2.88
N GLY A 162 15.37 14.44 -2.55
CA GLY A 162 14.71 14.86 -1.31
C GLY A 162 13.19 14.67 -1.33
N VAL A 163 12.51 15.44 -0.48
CA VAL A 163 11.05 15.40 -0.34
C VAL A 163 10.39 15.75 -1.67
N GLY A 164 9.42 14.95 -2.10
CA GLY A 164 8.67 15.16 -3.34
C GLY A 164 9.39 14.75 -4.62
N SER A 165 10.63 14.24 -4.53
CA SER A 165 11.32 13.70 -5.70
C SER A 165 10.58 12.50 -6.30
N ASP A 166 10.76 12.27 -7.58
CA ASP A 166 10.28 11.06 -8.23
C ASP A 166 10.86 9.81 -7.59
N PHE A 167 10.11 8.74 -7.61
CA PHE A 167 10.53 7.46 -7.05
C PHE A 167 10.06 6.29 -7.91
N ASN A 168 10.77 5.19 -7.81
CA ASN A 168 10.39 3.91 -8.40
C ASN A 168 10.15 2.89 -7.29
N PHE A 169 8.99 2.30 -7.29
CA PHE A 169 8.56 1.30 -6.33
C PHE A 169 8.53 -0.08 -6.98
N SER A 170 9.15 -1.08 -6.34
CA SER A 170 9.17 -2.45 -6.86
C SER A 170 8.74 -3.48 -5.80
N ILE A 171 8.04 -4.52 -6.26
CA ILE A 171 7.72 -5.72 -5.48
C ILE A 171 8.28 -6.93 -6.23
N ASN A 172 9.19 -7.66 -5.60
CA ASN A 172 9.78 -8.88 -6.15
C ASN A 172 10.29 -8.68 -7.60
N GLY A 173 10.98 -7.55 -7.86
CA GLY A 173 11.60 -7.18 -9.11
C GLY A 173 10.68 -6.59 -10.18
N LEU A 174 9.36 -6.62 -10.00
CA LEU A 174 8.42 -5.90 -10.86
C LEU A 174 8.18 -4.50 -10.30
N SER A 175 8.25 -3.48 -11.15
CA SER A 175 8.38 -2.08 -10.71
C SER A 175 7.48 -1.10 -11.46
N GLY A 176 7.37 0.11 -10.92
CA GLY A 176 6.62 1.20 -11.55
C GLY A 176 5.14 0.89 -11.70
N LYS A 177 4.63 1.03 -12.92
CA LYS A 177 3.20 0.85 -13.25
C LYS A 177 2.71 -0.60 -13.12
N GLN A 178 3.60 -1.57 -12.93
CA GLN A 178 3.28 -3.00 -12.69
C GLN A 178 2.76 -3.25 -11.27
N VAL A 179 2.97 -2.31 -10.36
CA VAL A 179 2.47 -2.35 -8.99
C VAL A 179 1.37 -1.31 -8.80
N ARG A 180 0.27 -1.72 -8.18
CA ARG A 180 -0.86 -0.81 -7.89
C ARG A 180 -0.91 -0.43 -6.42
N VAL A 181 -1.24 0.83 -6.16
CA VAL A 181 -1.40 1.36 -4.80
C VAL A 181 -2.84 1.77 -4.57
N PHE A 182 -3.38 1.40 -3.42
CA PHE A 182 -4.77 1.62 -3.02
C PHE A 182 -4.86 2.29 -1.66
N VAL A 183 -5.93 3.04 -1.45
CA VAL A 183 -6.43 3.50 -0.15
C VAL A 183 -7.82 2.92 0.06
N ASP A 184 -7.99 2.07 1.07
CA ASP A 184 -9.26 1.35 1.33
C ASP A 184 -9.81 0.62 0.09
N GLY A 185 -8.91 0.06 -0.74
CA GLY A 185 -9.24 -0.64 -1.96
C GLY A 185 -9.61 0.25 -3.16
N ILE A 186 -9.40 1.56 -3.09
CA ILE A 186 -9.56 2.51 -4.19
C ILE A 186 -8.17 2.93 -4.68
N PRO A 187 -7.89 2.93 -6.00
CA PRO A 187 -6.58 3.35 -6.51
C PRO A 187 -6.18 4.73 -6.02
N LEU A 188 -4.93 4.89 -5.56
CA LEU A 188 -4.42 6.12 -4.96
C LEU A 188 -4.49 7.30 -5.94
N ASP A 189 -4.23 7.06 -7.20
CA ASP A 189 -4.19 8.04 -8.29
C ASP A 189 -5.57 8.63 -8.65
N VAL A 190 -6.66 8.02 -8.16
CA VAL A 190 -8.04 8.59 -8.26
C VAL A 190 -8.15 9.91 -7.47
N PHE A 191 -7.32 10.10 -6.44
CA PHE A 191 -7.34 11.29 -5.57
C PHE A 191 -6.42 12.42 -6.07
N GLY A 192 -5.85 12.27 -7.28
CA GLY A 192 -5.02 13.29 -7.94
C GLY A 192 -3.51 13.08 -7.79
N SER A 193 -2.76 13.78 -8.63
CA SER A 193 -1.30 13.60 -8.76
C SER A 193 -0.49 14.01 -7.52
N ALA A 194 -1.02 14.87 -6.64
CA ALA A 194 -0.39 15.19 -5.36
C ALA A 194 -0.48 14.05 -4.34
N MET A 195 -1.41 13.10 -4.54
CA MET A 195 -1.54 11.90 -3.71
C MET A 195 -0.56 10.83 -4.17
N SER A 196 0.64 10.88 -3.62
CA SER A 196 1.72 9.90 -3.87
C SER A 196 2.26 9.34 -2.55
N LEU A 197 2.89 8.17 -2.61
CA LEU A 197 3.37 7.46 -1.41
C LEU A 197 4.39 8.26 -0.59
N ASN A 198 5.17 9.15 -1.21
CA ASN A 198 6.14 10.01 -0.52
C ASN A 198 5.52 11.27 0.09
N ASN A 199 4.26 11.58 -0.24
CA ASN A 199 3.53 12.73 0.29
C ASN A 199 2.60 12.39 1.44
N VAL A 200 2.05 11.15 1.45
CA VAL A 200 1.06 10.72 2.43
C VAL A 200 1.75 10.38 3.76
N PRO A 201 1.41 11.09 4.87
CA PRO A 201 1.95 10.81 6.18
C PRO A 201 1.46 9.47 6.73
N VAL A 202 2.34 8.75 7.43
CA VAL A 202 2.07 7.43 8.01
C VAL A 202 0.88 7.44 8.98
N ASN A 203 0.66 8.51 9.71
CA ASN A 203 -0.44 8.58 10.69
C ASN A 203 -1.84 8.64 10.08
N LEU A 204 -1.98 8.75 8.75
CA LEU A 204 -3.26 8.58 8.05
C LEU A 204 -3.65 7.10 7.88
N ALA A 205 -2.72 6.17 8.04
CA ALA A 205 -2.94 4.74 7.92
C ALA A 205 -3.01 4.03 9.29
N GLU A 206 -3.87 3.04 9.41
CA GLU A 206 -3.88 2.07 10.50
C GLU A 206 -2.93 0.91 10.19
N ARG A 207 -2.97 0.44 8.95
CA ARG A 207 -2.11 -0.63 8.46
C ARG A 207 -1.89 -0.54 6.95
N ILE A 208 -0.87 -1.23 6.47
CA ILE A 208 -0.58 -1.36 5.03
C ILE A 208 -0.46 -2.84 4.70
N ASP A 209 -1.24 -3.30 3.72
CA ASP A 209 -1.21 -4.66 3.22
C ASP A 209 -0.49 -4.69 1.86
N VAL A 210 0.61 -5.45 1.75
CA VAL A 210 1.43 -5.58 0.54
C VAL A 210 1.25 -6.97 -0.04
N TYR A 211 0.50 -7.09 -1.13
CA TYR A 211 0.28 -8.32 -1.89
C TYR A 211 1.37 -8.48 -2.95
N LYS A 212 2.01 -9.65 -3.01
CA LYS A 212 3.18 -9.90 -3.86
C LYS A 212 2.84 -10.81 -5.02
N GLY A 213 2.85 -10.26 -6.22
CA GLY A 213 2.62 -10.97 -7.48
C GLY A 213 1.18 -11.39 -7.73
N VAL A 214 0.53 -12.08 -6.79
CA VAL A 214 -0.86 -12.53 -6.91
C VAL A 214 -1.76 -11.64 -6.08
N VAL A 215 -2.75 -10.99 -6.73
CA VAL A 215 -3.60 -9.96 -6.11
C VAL A 215 -5.05 -10.42 -6.02
N PRO A 216 -5.70 -10.33 -4.84
CA PRO A 216 -7.09 -10.70 -4.66
C PRO A 216 -8.05 -9.93 -5.58
N VAL A 217 -9.10 -10.59 -6.05
CA VAL A 217 -10.10 -10.04 -6.96
C VAL A 217 -10.79 -8.80 -6.39
N ASN A 218 -11.02 -8.75 -5.09
CA ASN A 218 -11.69 -7.63 -4.43
C ASN A 218 -10.94 -6.30 -4.52
N LEU A 219 -9.67 -6.27 -4.91
CA LEU A 219 -8.95 -5.04 -5.21
C LEU A 219 -9.18 -4.53 -6.64
N GLY A 220 -9.67 -5.39 -7.55
CA GLY A 220 -10.01 -5.00 -8.92
C GLY A 220 -8.82 -4.43 -9.69
N ALA A 221 -7.66 -5.10 -9.59
CA ALA A 221 -6.41 -4.59 -10.11
C ALA A 221 -5.95 -5.32 -11.38
N ASP A 222 -5.41 -4.54 -12.31
CA ASP A 222 -4.54 -4.96 -13.41
C ASP A 222 -3.06 -4.93 -12.95
N ALA A 223 -2.78 -5.46 -11.76
CA ALA A 223 -1.50 -5.41 -11.08
C ALA A 223 -0.70 -6.69 -11.31
N MET A 224 0.28 -6.65 -12.19
CA MET A 224 1.13 -7.81 -12.50
C MET A 224 2.19 -8.06 -11.40
N GLY A 225 2.75 -6.99 -10.82
CA GLY A 225 3.81 -7.08 -9.80
C GLY A 225 3.28 -7.27 -8.39
N GLY A 226 2.04 -6.89 -8.15
CA GLY A 226 1.43 -6.88 -6.82
C GLY A 226 0.67 -5.61 -6.50
N ALA A 227 0.17 -5.53 -5.27
CA ALA A 227 -0.62 -4.38 -4.82
C ALA A 227 -0.26 -3.97 -3.40
N VAL A 228 -0.28 -2.67 -3.15
CA VAL A 228 -0.19 -2.06 -1.81
C VAL A 228 -1.55 -1.48 -1.46
N ASN A 229 -2.13 -1.88 -0.35
CA ASN A 229 -3.41 -1.32 0.11
C ASN A 229 -3.24 -0.67 1.48
N MET A 230 -3.30 0.65 1.52
CA MET A 230 -3.33 1.42 2.75
C MET A 230 -4.74 1.39 3.34
N ILE A 231 -4.87 0.92 4.56
CA ILE A 231 -6.14 0.89 5.29
C ILE A 231 -6.18 2.04 6.28
N THR A 232 -7.19 2.88 6.14
CA THR A 232 -7.43 4.00 7.06
C THR A 232 -8.20 3.55 8.30
N ASN A 233 -8.17 4.37 9.36
CA ASN A 233 -8.92 4.05 10.58
C ASN A 233 -10.43 4.25 10.36
N GLN A 234 -11.15 3.13 10.20
CA GLN A 234 -12.61 3.13 9.97
C GLN A 234 -13.42 2.72 11.21
N LYS A 235 -12.78 2.18 12.25
CA LYS A 235 -13.46 1.56 13.40
C LYS A 235 -13.72 2.55 14.54
N ILE A 236 -12.87 3.58 14.69
CA ILE A 236 -12.99 4.52 15.80
C ILE A 236 -14.04 5.57 15.48
N LYS A 237 -15.10 5.63 16.30
CA LYS A 237 -16.24 6.56 16.11
C LYS A 237 -15.86 8.03 16.26
N ARG A 238 -14.94 8.34 17.19
CA ARG A 238 -14.47 9.70 17.46
C ARG A 238 -12.98 9.66 17.68
N TYR A 239 -12.23 10.41 16.90
CA TYR A 239 -10.80 10.60 17.12
C TYR A 239 -10.30 11.87 16.44
N LEU A 240 -9.20 12.35 16.95
CA LEU A 240 -8.42 13.44 16.36
C LEU A 240 -6.95 13.05 16.41
N ASP A 241 -6.26 13.13 15.28
CA ASP A 241 -4.82 12.95 15.14
C ASP A 241 -4.24 14.14 14.39
N ALA A 242 -3.47 14.95 15.08
CA ALA A 242 -2.81 16.12 14.51
C ALA A 242 -1.31 16.03 14.75
N SER A 243 -0.51 16.32 13.73
CA SER A 243 0.93 16.31 13.86
C SER A 243 1.60 17.40 13.03
N TYR A 244 2.73 17.87 13.53
CA TYR A 244 3.60 18.80 12.83
C TYR A 244 5.06 18.36 13.04
N SER A 245 5.86 18.44 11.99
CA SER A 245 7.28 18.19 12.07
C SER A 245 8.09 19.25 11.33
N TYR A 246 9.27 19.53 11.89
CA TYR A 246 10.28 20.39 11.31
C TYR A 246 11.61 19.66 11.25
N GLY A 247 12.36 19.85 10.16
CA GLY A 247 13.63 19.15 9.98
C GLY A 247 14.62 19.85 9.07
N SER A 248 15.76 19.21 8.87
CA SER A 248 16.83 19.67 7.98
C SER A 248 16.28 20.04 6.60
N PHE A 249 16.97 20.94 5.90
CA PHE A 249 16.60 21.43 4.57
C PHE A 249 15.29 22.21 4.58
N ASN A 250 15.00 22.91 5.69
CA ASN A 250 13.77 23.67 5.90
C ASN A 250 12.51 22.83 5.62
N THR A 251 12.51 21.58 6.12
CA THR A 251 11.43 20.63 5.84
C THR A 251 10.32 20.75 6.87
N HIS A 252 9.11 21.05 6.42
CA HIS A 252 7.88 21.12 7.22
C HIS A 252 6.90 20.07 6.76
N ARG A 253 6.32 19.31 7.70
CA ARG A 253 5.22 18.38 7.41
C ARG A 253 4.14 18.57 8.46
N ALA A 254 2.93 18.87 8.02
CA ALA A 254 1.74 18.92 8.86
C ALA A 254 0.76 17.85 8.41
N ALA A 255 0.10 17.21 9.35
CA ALA A 255 -0.97 16.28 9.06
C ALA A 255 -2.07 16.34 10.11
N PHE A 256 -3.29 16.17 9.65
CA PHE A 256 -4.48 16.16 10.48
C PHE A 256 -5.42 15.10 9.92
N THR A 257 -5.98 14.26 10.81
CA THR A 257 -7.11 13.40 10.47
C THR A 257 -8.04 13.30 11.66
N GLY A 258 -9.33 13.29 11.38
CA GLY A 258 -10.32 13.19 12.43
C GLY A 258 -11.63 12.61 11.93
N GLN A 259 -12.34 11.98 12.83
CA GLN A 259 -13.71 11.51 12.62
C GLN A 259 -14.57 11.83 13.82
N TYR A 260 -15.75 12.35 13.55
CA TYR A 260 -16.79 12.56 14.53
C TYR A 260 -18.07 11.86 14.08
N THR A 261 -18.59 10.96 14.91
CA THR A 261 -19.83 10.27 14.67
C THR A 261 -20.84 10.71 15.72
N HIS A 262 -21.97 11.26 15.29
CA HIS A 262 -23.09 11.58 16.16
C HIS A 262 -23.93 10.30 16.38
N GLU A 263 -23.91 9.75 17.60
CA GLU A 263 -24.42 8.41 17.89
C GLU A 263 -25.92 8.23 17.64
N LYS A 264 -26.75 9.23 17.98
CA LYS A 264 -28.19 9.15 17.80
C LYS A 264 -28.62 9.16 16.34
N THR A 265 -28.03 10.02 15.52
CA THR A 265 -28.40 10.17 14.11
C THR A 265 -27.58 9.30 13.18
N GLY A 266 -26.41 8.80 13.62
CA GLY A 266 -25.45 8.09 12.76
C GLY A 266 -24.77 8.98 11.74
N ILE A 267 -24.90 10.30 11.81
CA ILE A 267 -24.19 11.27 10.95
C ILE A 267 -22.72 11.24 11.29
N VAL A 268 -21.89 11.20 10.27
CA VAL A 268 -20.43 11.13 10.38
C VAL A 268 -19.82 12.26 9.57
N LEU A 269 -18.93 13.01 10.20
CA LEU A 269 -18.01 13.92 9.55
C LEU A 269 -16.61 13.34 9.65
N ARG A 270 -15.93 13.19 8.53
CA ARG A 270 -14.52 12.76 8.44
C ARG A 270 -13.73 13.82 7.70
N SER A 271 -12.55 14.14 8.20
CA SER A 271 -11.66 15.09 7.55
C SER A 271 -10.23 14.59 7.62
N SER A 272 -9.49 14.77 6.52
CA SER A 272 -8.06 14.50 6.43
C SER A 272 -7.38 15.65 5.72
N PHE A 273 -6.20 16.02 6.19
CA PHE A 273 -5.39 17.07 5.63
C PHE A 273 -3.92 16.71 5.78
N PHE A 274 -3.11 17.02 4.77
CA PHE A 274 -1.67 17.07 4.93
C PHE A 274 -1.05 18.23 4.13
N TYR A 275 0.11 18.68 4.60
CA TYR A 275 0.93 19.67 3.94
C TYR A 275 2.40 19.30 4.09
N ASN A 276 3.16 19.37 3.01
CA ASN A 276 4.59 19.13 2.96
C ASN A 276 5.27 20.31 2.28
N TYR A 277 6.40 20.73 2.83
CA TYR A 277 7.29 21.74 2.27
C TYR A 277 8.73 21.36 2.55
N SER A 278 9.63 21.55 1.58
CA SER A 278 11.06 21.44 1.77
C SER A 278 11.79 22.29 0.73
N ASP A 279 12.88 22.96 1.13
CA ASP A 279 13.80 23.57 0.20
C ASP A 279 14.70 22.55 -0.49
N ASN A 280 14.83 21.33 0.08
CA ASN A 280 15.69 20.25 -0.42
C ASN A 280 17.14 20.70 -0.72
N ASN A 281 17.62 21.73 -0.02
CA ASN A 281 18.90 22.39 -0.26
C ASN A 281 20.10 21.65 0.39
N TYR A 282 20.07 20.30 0.34
CA TYR A 282 21.17 19.50 0.87
C TYR A 282 22.43 19.60 -0.03
N MET A 283 23.57 19.27 0.59
CA MET A 283 24.88 19.33 -0.08
C MET A 283 25.03 18.16 -1.07
N MET A 284 25.32 18.51 -2.30
CA MET A 284 25.84 17.61 -3.33
C MET A 284 27.36 17.55 -3.17
N ARG A 285 27.89 16.34 -3.00
CA ARG A 285 29.31 16.12 -2.71
C ARG A 285 30.00 15.40 -3.85
N ASN A 286 31.20 15.84 -4.20
CA ASN A 286 32.04 15.11 -5.14
C ASN A 286 32.41 13.74 -4.57
N ASN A 287 32.35 12.73 -5.41
CA ASN A 287 32.77 11.38 -5.06
C ASN A 287 33.47 10.72 -6.25
N PRO A 288 34.79 10.93 -6.40
CA PRO A 288 35.56 10.38 -7.52
C PRO A 288 35.50 8.85 -7.60
N ASP A 289 35.41 8.15 -6.46
CA ASP A 289 35.33 6.69 -6.42
C ASP A 289 34.11 6.14 -7.16
N TYR A 290 33.07 6.94 -7.31
CA TYR A 290 31.81 6.61 -8.00
C TYR A 290 31.54 7.50 -9.21
N ASP A 291 32.58 8.17 -9.73
CA ASP A 291 32.49 9.03 -10.90
C ASP A 291 31.41 10.12 -10.76
N VAL A 292 31.24 10.64 -9.53
CA VAL A 292 30.30 11.69 -9.20
C VAL A 292 31.01 13.03 -9.15
N GLU A 293 30.80 13.85 -10.18
CA GLU A 293 31.36 15.19 -10.30
C GLU A 293 30.29 16.26 -10.05
N ILE A 294 30.57 17.18 -9.14
CA ILE A 294 29.75 18.38 -8.88
C ILE A 294 30.44 19.55 -9.56
N ARG A 295 30.11 19.74 -10.84
CA ARG A 295 30.75 20.74 -11.69
C ARG A 295 30.21 22.14 -11.42
N THR A 296 31.10 23.05 -11.07
CA THR A 296 30.87 24.48 -10.83
C THR A 296 31.71 25.32 -11.78
N VAL A 297 31.49 26.64 -11.82
CA VAL A 297 32.26 27.60 -12.63
C VAL A 297 32.90 28.65 -11.73
N GLU A 298 34.22 28.63 -11.57
CA GLU A 298 34.98 29.64 -10.82
C GLU A 298 35.92 30.37 -11.79
N ASN A 299 35.82 31.70 -11.87
CA ASN A 299 36.63 32.55 -12.76
C ASN A 299 36.62 32.12 -14.24
N GLY A 300 35.46 31.61 -14.69
CA GLY A 300 35.31 31.09 -16.06
C GLY A 300 35.90 29.70 -16.31
N GLN A 301 36.41 29.05 -15.29
CA GLN A 301 37.00 27.70 -15.35
C GLN A 301 36.03 26.69 -14.68
N PHE A 302 35.97 25.46 -15.26
CA PHE A 302 35.24 24.36 -14.65
C PHE A 302 36.03 23.76 -13.48
N VAL A 303 35.43 23.71 -12.32
CA VAL A 303 35.97 23.13 -11.09
C VAL A 303 34.99 22.15 -10.50
N ASN A 304 35.47 21.04 -9.96
CA ASN A 304 34.64 20.10 -9.21
C ASN A 304 34.63 20.50 -7.71
N LYS A 305 33.49 21.00 -7.22
CA LYS A 305 33.34 21.52 -5.85
C LYS A 305 31.98 21.17 -5.26
N ASP A 306 31.96 20.75 -4.00
CA ASP A 306 30.71 20.49 -3.28
C ASP A 306 29.82 21.73 -3.32
N SER A 307 28.54 21.52 -3.68
CA SER A 307 27.59 22.61 -3.82
C SER A 307 26.20 22.23 -3.32
N ARG A 308 25.48 23.23 -2.79
CA ARG A 308 24.10 23.01 -2.36
C ARG A 308 23.17 23.01 -3.56
N ARG A 309 22.11 22.17 -3.46
CA ARG A 309 20.99 22.27 -4.40
C ARG A 309 20.33 23.64 -4.22
N PHE A 310 19.97 24.31 -5.30
CA PHE A 310 19.46 25.67 -5.30
C PHE A 310 18.06 25.81 -5.93
N HIS A 311 17.65 24.84 -6.74
CA HIS A 311 16.37 24.82 -7.45
C HIS A 311 15.63 23.49 -7.28
N ASP A 312 15.35 23.12 -6.00
CA ASP A 312 14.75 21.82 -5.66
C ASP A 312 13.61 21.94 -4.64
N ARG A 313 13.05 23.14 -4.50
CA ARG A 313 11.94 23.40 -3.58
C ARG A 313 10.74 22.56 -3.98
N TYR A 314 10.14 21.95 -2.99
CA TYR A 314 8.92 21.16 -3.13
C TYR A 314 7.87 21.60 -2.12
N GLN A 315 6.64 21.71 -2.59
CA GLN A 315 5.47 21.99 -1.77
C GLN A 315 4.31 21.14 -2.25
N SER A 316 3.58 20.49 -1.34
CA SER A 316 2.36 19.77 -1.66
C SER A 316 1.37 19.79 -0.52
N GLY A 317 0.08 19.67 -0.85
CA GLY A 317 -0.97 19.57 0.14
C GLY A 317 -2.21 18.88 -0.40
N MET A 318 -2.98 18.33 0.52
CA MET A 318 -4.30 17.74 0.24
C MET A 318 -5.23 18.00 1.42
N GLY A 319 -6.47 18.38 1.10
CA GLY A 319 -7.59 18.43 2.03
C GLY A 319 -8.73 17.54 1.52
N GLN A 320 -9.29 16.72 2.41
CA GLN A 320 -10.44 15.89 2.12
C GLN A 320 -11.47 16.02 3.24
N ILE A 321 -12.73 16.15 2.86
CA ILE A 321 -13.88 16.14 3.76
C ILE A 321 -14.89 15.13 3.23
N GLU A 322 -15.37 14.25 4.10
CA GLU A 322 -16.44 13.31 3.82
C GLU A 322 -17.56 13.50 4.83
N LEU A 323 -18.78 13.65 4.32
CA LEU A 323 -20.01 13.71 5.13
C LEU A 323 -20.89 12.53 4.77
N GLY A 324 -21.46 11.89 5.76
CA GLY A 324 -22.30 10.74 5.52
C GLY A 324 -23.03 10.21 6.71
N VAL A 325 -23.53 9.00 6.55
CA VAL A 325 -24.23 8.26 7.62
C VAL A 325 -23.68 6.85 7.74
N MET A 326 -23.71 6.33 8.97
CA MET A 326 -23.32 4.95 9.28
C MET A 326 -24.42 4.23 10.05
N ASN A 327 -24.42 2.89 9.95
CA ASN A 327 -25.30 1.98 10.73
C ASN A 327 -26.79 2.28 10.55
N LYS A 328 -27.24 2.56 9.31
CA LYS A 328 -28.66 2.69 8.98
C LYS A 328 -29.21 1.39 8.42
N LYS A 329 -30.54 1.17 8.55
CA LYS A 329 -31.20 -0.03 8.00
C LYS A 329 -30.93 -0.21 6.50
N TRP A 330 -30.83 0.88 5.76
CA TRP A 330 -30.63 0.92 4.29
C TRP A 330 -29.16 1.09 3.87
N ALA A 331 -28.26 1.52 4.75
CA ALA A 331 -26.83 1.65 4.46
C ALA A 331 -25.99 1.49 5.74
N ASP A 332 -25.01 0.62 5.72
CA ASP A 332 -24.02 0.55 6.79
C ASP A 332 -22.99 1.67 6.67
N VAL A 333 -22.73 2.11 5.44
CA VAL A 333 -21.93 3.30 5.11
C VAL A 333 -22.50 3.97 3.87
N LEU A 334 -22.76 5.27 3.96
CA LEU A 334 -22.95 6.15 2.82
C LEU A 334 -22.19 7.44 3.08
N PHE A 335 -21.21 7.75 2.23
CA PHE A 335 -20.41 8.98 2.28
C PHE A 335 -20.43 9.70 0.94
N VAL A 336 -20.57 11.01 1.00
CA VAL A 336 -20.24 11.95 -0.08
C VAL A 336 -18.99 12.67 0.37
N GLY A 337 -17.97 12.68 -0.48
CA GLY A 337 -16.69 13.28 -0.18
C GLY A 337 -16.23 14.26 -1.25
N PHE A 338 -15.45 15.21 -0.83
CA PHE A 338 -14.75 16.15 -1.68
C PHE A 338 -13.30 16.24 -1.24
N SER A 339 -12.37 16.20 -2.20
CA SER A 339 -10.95 16.43 -1.94
C SER A 339 -10.35 17.40 -2.95
N SER A 340 -9.41 18.20 -2.48
CA SER A 340 -8.58 19.07 -3.30
C SER A 340 -7.13 18.84 -2.93
N SER A 341 -6.27 18.78 -3.94
CA SER A 341 -4.83 18.63 -3.73
C SER A 341 -4.04 19.49 -4.71
N PHE A 342 -2.83 19.86 -4.31
CA PHE A 342 -1.92 20.65 -5.13
C PHE A 342 -0.47 20.27 -4.86
N TYR A 343 0.40 20.54 -5.83
CA TYR A 343 1.85 20.53 -5.63
C TYR A 343 2.54 21.59 -6.49
N THR A 344 3.70 22.01 -6.04
CA THR A 344 4.65 22.82 -6.79
C THR A 344 6.03 22.22 -6.58
N GLN A 345 6.75 22.01 -7.66
CA GLN A 345 8.06 21.39 -7.68
C GLN A 345 9.00 22.21 -8.57
N GLN A 346 10.13 22.60 -8.03
CA GLN A 346 11.28 23.03 -8.80
C GLN A 346 12.08 21.80 -9.20
N LEU A 347 12.49 21.71 -10.45
CA LEU A 347 13.28 20.57 -10.95
C LEU A 347 14.76 20.97 -10.94
N GLN A 348 15.58 20.31 -10.11
CA GLN A 348 17.01 20.62 -10.02
C GLN A 348 17.86 19.80 -10.98
N THR A 349 17.39 18.60 -11.32
CA THR A 349 18.11 17.70 -12.23
C THR A 349 17.15 17.03 -13.19
N GLY A 350 17.63 16.71 -14.38
CA GLY A 350 17.02 15.71 -15.23
C GLY A 350 17.16 14.30 -14.60
N PHE A 351 17.02 13.25 -15.40
CA PHE A 351 17.23 11.88 -14.91
C PHE A 351 18.72 11.56 -14.61
N ARG A 352 19.64 12.43 -14.99
CA ARG A 352 21.08 12.39 -14.69
C ARG A 352 21.48 13.64 -13.90
N GLN A 353 22.43 13.47 -12.98
CA GLN A 353 22.94 14.55 -12.14
C GLN A 353 23.70 15.64 -12.92
N ASP A 354 24.29 15.30 -14.06
CA ASP A 354 25.05 16.24 -14.91
C ASP A 354 24.15 17.17 -15.74
N ASN A 355 22.85 16.88 -15.83
CA ASN A 355 21.86 17.81 -16.37
C ASN A 355 21.26 18.65 -15.23
N VAL A 356 21.92 19.77 -14.92
CA VAL A 356 21.52 20.71 -13.87
C VAL A 356 20.48 21.66 -14.42
N ILE A 357 19.35 21.77 -13.73
CA ILE A 357 18.19 22.61 -14.08
C ILE A 357 18.06 23.70 -13.03
N GLY A 358 17.79 24.94 -13.44
CA GLY A 358 17.73 26.08 -12.54
C GLY A 358 16.50 26.98 -12.68
N ASN A 359 15.63 26.71 -13.67
CA ASN A 359 14.44 27.56 -13.89
C ASN A 359 13.15 26.77 -14.18
N ASN A 360 13.25 25.46 -14.38
CA ASN A 360 12.11 24.62 -14.73
C ASN A 360 11.22 24.34 -13.50
N THR A 361 9.92 24.49 -13.66
CA THR A 361 8.94 24.25 -12.60
C THR A 361 7.79 23.39 -13.09
N LYS A 362 7.27 22.57 -12.18
CA LYS A 362 6.05 21.78 -12.37
C LYS A 362 5.05 22.13 -11.28
N LYS A 363 3.81 22.44 -11.67
CA LYS A 363 2.71 22.71 -10.74
C LYS A 363 1.53 21.84 -11.09
N GLY A 364 0.83 21.35 -10.09
CA GLY A 364 -0.36 20.52 -10.30
C GLY A 364 -1.44 20.83 -9.29
N GLU A 365 -2.67 20.67 -9.71
CA GLU A 365 -3.87 20.78 -8.88
C GLU A 365 -4.87 19.68 -9.26
N SER A 366 -5.62 19.19 -8.29
CA SER A 366 -6.66 18.20 -8.50
C SER A 366 -7.86 18.48 -7.61
N PHE A 367 -9.05 18.24 -8.17
CA PHE A 367 -10.34 18.29 -7.47
C PHE A 367 -11.07 16.98 -7.71
N THR A 368 -11.54 16.33 -6.63
CA THR A 368 -12.20 15.02 -6.73
C THR A 368 -13.46 15.01 -5.87
N GLY A 369 -14.60 14.69 -6.50
CA GLY A 369 -15.84 14.33 -5.81
C GLY A 369 -15.97 12.81 -5.72
N THR A 370 -16.42 12.29 -4.58
CA THR A 370 -16.55 10.84 -4.31
C THR A 370 -17.90 10.50 -3.72
N LEU A 371 -18.40 9.29 -4.06
CA LEU A 371 -19.56 8.67 -3.44
C LEU A 371 -19.17 7.24 -3.05
N ARG A 372 -19.39 6.89 -1.78
CA ARG A 372 -19.14 5.55 -1.23
C ARG A 372 -20.42 5.01 -0.60
N TYR A 373 -20.79 3.79 -0.96
CA TYR A 373 -21.92 3.08 -0.38
C TYR A 373 -21.53 1.66 0.01
N ARG A 374 -21.90 1.22 1.19
CA ARG A 374 -21.77 -0.17 1.65
C ARG A 374 -23.01 -0.61 2.38
N LYS A 375 -23.45 -1.81 2.06
CA LYS A 375 -24.52 -2.52 2.75
C LYS A 375 -24.13 -3.97 2.95
N ASP A 376 -23.98 -4.37 4.20
CA ASP A 376 -23.69 -5.74 4.60
C ASP A 376 -25.01 -6.48 4.85
N ASN A 377 -25.05 -7.78 4.56
CA ASN A 377 -26.22 -8.62 4.76
C ASN A 377 -27.52 -8.06 4.13
N ILE A 378 -27.47 -7.64 2.87
CA ILE A 378 -28.67 -7.26 2.09
C ILE A 378 -29.70 -8.38 2.15
N VAL A 379 -29.24 -9.60 1.86
CA VAL A 379 -29.78 -10.88 2.29
C VAL A 379 -28.71 -11.61 3.07
N LYS A 380 -29.03 -12.60 3.86
CA LYS A 380 -28.07 -13.32 4.70
C LYS A 380 -26.82 -13.74 3.89
N GLY A 381 -25.66 -13.22 4.29
CA GLY A 381 -24.36 -13.50 3.69
C GLY A 381 -24.00 -12.67 2.47
N LEU A 382 -24.90 -11.82 1.90
CA LEU A 382 -24.63 -10.99 0.74
C LEU A 382 -24.24 -9.57 1.16
N ASN A 383 -23.03 -9.14 0.83
CA ASN A 383 -22.54 -7.80 1.05
C ASN A 383 -22.30 -7.07 -0.27
N PHE A 384 -22.63 -5.79 -0.31
CA PHE A 384 -22.46 -4.90 -1.45
C PHE A 384 -21.61 -3.69 -1.07
N ASN A 385 -20.65 -3.34 -1.91
CA ASN A 385 -19.84 -2.14 -1.77
C ASN A 385 -19.69 -1.47 -3.13
N ALA A 386 -20.00 -0.18 -3.21
CA ALA A 386 -19.86 0.63 -4.40
C ALA A 386 -19.08 1.90 -4.10
N PHE A 387 -18.27 2.31 -5.06
CA PHE A 387 -17.54 3.57 -5.03
C PHE A 387 -17.56 4.21 -6.43
N VAL A 388 -17.80 5.51 -6.47
CA VAL A 388 -17.73 6.31 -7.69
C VAL A 388 -16.99 7.60 -7.39
N SER A 389 -16.14 8.02 -8.30
CA SER A 389 -15.48 9.33 -8.24
C SER A 389 -15.42 10.01 -9.59
N ARG A 390 -15.42 11.33 -9.55
CA ARG A 390 -15.09 12.20 -10.68
C ARG A 390 -14.00 13.15 -10.26
N SER A 391 -12.87 13.13 -10.97
CA SER A 391 -11.73 14.00 -10.70
C SER A 391 -11.38 14.85 -11.93
N ARG A 392 -10.80 16.00 -11.66
CA ARG A 392 -10.09 16.83 -12.63
C ARG A 392 -8.69 17.04 -12.10
N ASP A 393 -7.72 16.43 -12.77
CA ASP A 393 -6.31 16.56 -12.49
C ASP A 393 -5.67 17.38 -13.61
N ARG A 394 -4.91 18.43 -13.25
CA ARG A 394 -4.21 19.31 -14.17
C ARG A 394 -2.83 19.62 -13.63
N TYR A 395 -1.85 19.63 -14.49
CA TYR A 395 -0.53 20.13 -14.16
C TYR A 395 0.09 20.87 -15.34
N ASP A 396 0.94 21.83 -15.04
CA ASP A 396 1.72 22.59 -16.00
C ASP A 396 3.22 22.41 -15.78
N ILE A 397 3.96 22.49 -16.87
CA ILE A 397 5.42 22.41 -16.90
C ILE A 397 5.94 23.59 -17.67
N THR A 398 6.86 24.35 -17.07
CA THR A 398 7.50 25.51 -17.70
C THR A 398 8.92 25.18 -18.09
N ASP A 399 9.26 25.27 -19.38
CA ASP A 399 10.59 25.07 -19.96
C ASP A 399 10.89 26.18 -20.96
N THR A 400 11.34 27.32 -20.45
CA THR A 400 11.48 28.55 -21.25
C THR A 400 12.88 29.14 -21.28
N SER A 401 13.86 28.45 -20.71
CA SER A 401 15.24 28.91 -20.59
C SER A 401 16.19 28.22 -21.53
N PHE A 402 16.84 28.96 -22.43
CA PHE A 402 17.94 28.48 -23.30
C PHE A 402 19.28 28.69 -22.61
N VAL A 403 19.43 28.06 -21.42
CA VAL A 403 20.67 28.11 -20.64
C VAL A 403 21.03 26.73 -20.10
N LYS A 404 22.31 26.49 -19.90
CA LYS A 404 22.80 25.32 -19.17
C LYS A 404 23.31 25.79 -17.81
N TYR A 405 22.73 25.25 -16.74
CA TYR A 405 23.14 25.55 -15.36
C TYR A 405 24.26 24.64 -14.87
N TYR A 406 24.97 25.12 -13.87
CA TYR A 406 25.97 24.40 -13.08
C TYR A 406 25.58 24.40 -11.61
N TRP A 407 26.24 23.57 -10.82
CA TRP A 407 25.84 23.33 -9.43
C TRP A 407 25.99 24.55 -8.50
N ASP A 408 26.72 25.57 -8.88
CA ASP A 408 26.85 26.86 -8.18
C ASP A 408 25.75 27.89 -8.55
N GLY A 409 24.82 27.53 -9.42
CA GLY A 409 23.80 28.43 -9.94
C GLY A 409 24.24 29.30 -11.12
N ASN A 410 25.51 29.26 -11.51
CA ASN A 410 25.99 29.90 -12.73
C ASN A 410 25.39 29.21 -13.96
N SER A 411 25.23 29.97 -15.03
CA SER A 411 24.66 29.44 -16.28
C SER A 411 25.41 29.98 -17.51
N MET A 412 25.31 29.23 -18.61
CA MET A 412 25.82 29.62 -19.91
C MET A 412 24.73 29.48 -20.97
N PRO A 413 24.75 30.29 -22.06
CA PRO A 413 23.80 30.14 -23.15
C PRO A 413 23.83 28.72 -23.72
N SER A 414 22.65 28.20 -24.10
CA SER A 414 22.46 26.88 -24.70
C SER A 414 21.62 27.00 -25.97
N ALA A 415 21.85 26.12 -26.96
CA ALA A 415 21.05 26.02 -28.16
C ALA A 415 19.70 25.31 -27.92
N VAL A 416 19.56 24.62 -26.77
CA VAL A 416 18.35 23.92 -26.36
C VAL A 416 17.92 24.39 -24.98
N THR A 417 16.66 24.19 -24.64
CA THR A 417 16.12 24.48 -23.31
C THR A 417 16.70 23.54 -22.24
N GLU A 418 16.34 23.75 -20.98
CA GLU A 418 16.81 22.91 -19.86
C GLU A 418 16.32 21.45 -19.95
N LEU A 419 15.14 21.21 -20.54
CA LEU A 419 14.63 19.86 -20.85
C LEU A 419 15.04 19.36 -22.24
N LEU A 420 16.02 20.02 -22.86
CA LEU A 420 16.60 19.67 -24.17
C LEU A 420 15.64 19.79 -25.35
N ASN A 421 14.64 20.67 -25.26
CA ASN A 421 13.77 21.01 -26.36
C ASN A 421 14.40 22.09 -27.25
N ASN A 422 14.07 22.08 -28.54
CA ASN A 422 14.52 23.11 -29.49
C ASN A 422 13.71 24.41 -29.37
N GLU A 423 12.58 24.37 -28.68
CA GLU A 423 11.66 25.48 -28.53
C GLU A 423 11.23 25.64 -27.07
N LYS A 424 10.90 26.88 -26.67
CA LYS A 424 10.31 27.16 -25.36
C LYS A 424 8.92 26.54 -25.28
N THR A 425 8.60 25.94 -24.13
CA THR A 425 7.29 25.36 -23.88
C THR A 425 6.73 25.78 -22.52
N ILE A 426 5.42 25.98 -22.47
CA ILE A 426 4.62 25.99 -21.24
C ILE A 426 3.49 25.02 -21.50
N THR A 427 3.68 23.78 -21.09
CA THR A 427 2.76 22.70 -21.40
C THR A 427 1.77 22.48 -20.27
N ASP A 428 0.48 22.63 -20.58
CA ASP A 428 -0.64 22.24 -19.71
C ASP A 428 -1.12 20.84 -20.04
N ILE A 429 -1.20 19.97 -19.05
CA ILE A 429 -1.75 18.63 -19.18
C ILE A 429 -2.97 18.50 -18.26
N SER A 430 -4.12 18.18 -18.84
CA SER A 430 -5.38 17.98 -18.11
C SER A 430 -5.89 16.56 -18.30
N ARG A 431 -6.19 15.87 -17.18
CA ARG A 431 -6.64 14.47 -17.14
C ARG A 431 -7.93 14.32 -16.34
N PRO A 432 -9.09 14.76 -16.89
CA PRO A 432 -10.38 14.49 -16.25
C PRO A 432 -10.65 12.98 -16.26
N ARG A 433 -10.99 12.43 -15.08
CA ARG A 433 -11.15 11.00 -14.87
C ARG A 433 -12.45 10.67 -14.14
N THR A 434 -13.09 9.58 -14.53
CA THR A 434 -14.22 8.95 -13.84
C THR A 434 -13.82 7.54 -13.46
N PHE A 435 -13.88 7.22 -12.17
CA PHE A 435 -13.61 5.88 -11.67
C PHE A 435 -14.84 5.34 -10.96
N GLY A 436 -15.20 4.09 -11.29
CA GLY A 436 -16.31 3.36 -10.66
C GLY A 436 -15.86 1.98 -10.22
N ARG A 437 -16.32 1.52 -9.06
CA ARG A 437 -16.10 0.17 -8.53
C ARG A 437 -17.36 -0.36 -7.90
N VAL A 438 -17.67 -1.64 -8.19
CA VAL A 438 -18.71 -2.43 -7.54
C VAL A 438 -18.07 -3.73 -7.04
N ASN A 439 -18.32 -4.08 -5.80
CA ASN A 439 -17.89 -5.35 -5.21
C ASN A 439 -19.07 -6.02 -4.50
N LEU A 440 -19.31 -7.28 -4.86
CA LEU A 440 -20.29 -8.16 -4.23
C LEU A 440 -19.53 -9.30 -3.57
N SER A 441 -19.77 -9.55 -2.28
CA SER A 441 -19.27 -10.73 -1.61
C SER A 441 -20.44 -11.52 -1.02
N TYR A 442 -20.46 -12.83 -1.31
CA TYR A 442 -21.53 -13.72 -0.85
C TYR A 442 -20.93 -14.89 -0.07
N GLU A 443 -21.28 -14.97 1.19
CA GLU A 443 -20.96 -16.08 2.07
C GLU A 443 -22.12 -17.09 2.04
N LEU A 444 -21.96 -18.14 1.22
CA LEU A 444 -22.96 -19.20 1.06
C LEU A 444 -23.12 -19.97 2.39
N ASN A 445 -22.01 -20.26 3.04
CA ASN A 445 -21.90 -20.84 4.36
C ASN A 445 -20.50 -20.56 4.94
N PRO A 446 -20.20 -20.92 6.22
CA PRO A 446 -18.90 -20.62 6.83
C PRO A 446 -17.66 -21.17 6.13
N ASN A 447 -17.84 -22.07 5.15
CA ASN A 447 -16.76 -22.74 4.41
C ASN A 447 -16.68 -22.34 2.94
N HIS A 448 -17.70 -21.67 2.40
CA HIS A 448 -17.78 -21.33 0.98
C HIS A 448 -18.22 -19.89 0.78
N SER A 449 -17.42 -19.11 0.06
CA SER A 449 -17.73 -17.73 -0.28
C SER A 449 -17.36 -17.39 -1.72
N PHE A 450 -18.07 -16.41 -2.28
CA PHE A 450 -17.85 -15.86 -3.60
C PHE A 450 -17.57 -14.36 -3.50
N ASN A 451 -16.73 -13.86 -4.38
CA ASN A 451 -16.50 -12.43 -4.55
C ASN A 451 -16.51 -12.06 -6.02
N LEU A 452 -17.36 -11.11 -6.38
CA LEU A 452 -17.42 -10.51 -7.69
C LEU A 452 -17.01 -9.04 -7.56
N ASN A 453 -16.03 -8.62 -8.35
CA ASN A 453 -15.60 -7.23 -8.40
C ASN A 453 -15.54 -6.74 -9.83
N TYR A 454 -15.94 -5.48 -10.04
CA TYR A 454 -15.81 -4.81 -11.32
C TYR A 454 -15.38 -3.37 -11.10
N THR A 455 -14.43 -2.92 -11.92
CA THR A 455 -13.96 -1.52 -11.95
C THR A 455 -14.01 -0.98 -13.37
N LEU A 456 -14.41 0.29 -13.48
CA LEU A 456 -14.35 1.09 -14.69
C LEU A 456 -13.48 2.32 -14.41
N ASP A 457 -12.49 2.54 -15.25
CA ASP A 457 -11.62 3.70 -15.21
C ASP A 457 -11.63 4.41 -16.57
N HIS A 458 -12.12 5.61 -16.61
CA HIS A 458 -12.30 6.41 -17.83
C HIS A 458 -11.52 7.71 -17.69
N THR A 459 -10.43 7.85 -18.43
CA THR A 459 -9.55 9.02 -18.41
C THR A 459 -9.43 9.62 -19.80
N ARG A 460 -9.57 10.94 -19.90
CA ARG A 460 -9.21 11.71 -21.09
C ARG A 460 -7.88 12.40 -20.84
N ASN A 461 -7.06 12.57 -21.87
CA ASN A 461 -5.80 13.29 -21.81
C ASN A 461 -5.83 14.46 -22.81
N HIS A 462 -5.59 15.66 -22.29
CA HIS A 462 -5.48 16.90 -23.09
C HIS A 462 -4.13 17.53 -22.80
N ASN A 463 -3.39 17.83 -23.85
CA ASN A 463 -2.14 18.58 -23.80
C ASN A 463 -2.31 19.90 -24.54
N TYR A 464 -1.79 20.98 -23.98
CA TYR A 464 -1.84 22.31 -24.58
C TYR A 464 -0.54 23.07 -24.32
N ASN A 465 0.10 23.57 -25.37
CA ASN A 465 1.24 24.47 -25.24
C ASN A 465 0.78 25.94 -25.31
N ARG A 466 0.92 26.68 -24.21
CA ARG A 466 0.46 28.07 -24.12
C ARG A 466 1.21 29.03 -25.03
N LEU A 467 2.44 28.73 -25.43
CA LEU A 467 3.29 29.62 -26.21
C LEU A 467 2.99 29.58 -27.72
N THR A 468 2.62 28.44 -28.24
CA THR A 468 2.30 28.25 -29.66
C THR A 468 0.81 28.32 -29.92
N ALA A 469 -0.03 28.32 -28.86
CA ALA A 469 -1.48 28.16 -28.93
C ALA A 469 -1.91 26.89 -29.66
N ASP A 470 -0.97 25.99 -29.93
CA ASP A 470 -1.26 24.67 -30.48
C ASP A 470 -1.93 23.85 -29.36
N GLU A 471 -3.22 23.75 -29.40
CA GLU A 471 -3.91 22.63 -28.85
C GLU A 471 -3.42 21.42 -29.62
N ASP A 472 -2.78 20.52 -28.91
CA ASP A 472 -2.81 19.14 -29.32
C ASP A 472 -4.31 18.79 -29.34
N ASP A 473 -4.92 18.99 -30.49
CA ASP A 473 -6.35 18.81 -30.78
C ASP A 473 -6.75 17.33 -30.67
N ILE A 474 -5.93 16.56 -29.94
CA ILE A 474 -6.02 15.12 -29.80
C ILE A 474 -6.27 14.75 -28.35
N PRO A 475 -7.52 14.85 -27.86
CA PRO A 475 -7.85 14.22 -26.60
C PRO A 475 -7.70 12.71 -26.75
N GLY A 476 -6.63 12.17 -26.14
CA GLY A 476 -6.53 10.73 -25.96
C GLY A 476 -7.59 10.26 -24.98
N LEU A 477 -8.29 9.16 -25.29
CA LEU A 477 -9.21 8.50 -24.37
C LEU A 477 -8.67 7.14 -24.00
N LEU A 478 -8.55 6.90 -22.70
CA LEU A 478 -8.20 5.61 -22.12
C LEU A 478 -9.34 5.15 -21.21
N GLN A 479 -9.92 3.98 -21.54
CA GLN A 479 -10.97 3.39 -20.73
C GLN A 479 -10.59 1.95 -20.40
N LYS A 480 -10.46 1.67 -19.09
CA LYS A 480 -10.10 0.34 -18.58
C LYS A 480 -11.29 -0.30 -17.89
N HIS A 481 -11.49 -1.57 -18.16
CA HIS A 481 -12.48 -2.43 -17.52
C HIS A 481 -11.75 -3.59 -16.86
N VAL A 482 -11.86 -3.73 -15.54
CA VAL A 482 -11.28 -4.88 -14.84
C VAL A 482 -12.38 -5.56 -14.03
N GLY A 483 -12.70 -6.79 -14.44
CA GLY A 483 -13.68 -7.65 -13.79
C GLY A 483 -12.99 -8.84 -13.14
N GLY A 484 -13.56 -9.39 -12.08
CA GLY A 484 -13.03 -10.61 -11.48
C GLY A 484 -14.06 -11.33 -10.63
N LEU A 485 -14.00 -12.67 -10.69
CA LEU A 485 -14.80 -13.57 -9.87
C LEU A 485 -13.85 -14.48 -9.09
N ALA A 486 -14.06 -14.58 -7.77
CA ALA A 486 -13.33 -15.51 -6.92
C ALA A 486 -14.28 -16.42 -6.15
N TYR A 487 -13.88 -17.66 -5.99
CA TYR A 487 -14.52 -18.66 -5.12
C TYR A 487 -13.51 -19.13 -4.10
N GLN A 488 -13.84 -18.97 -2.82
CA GLN A 488 -13.03 -19.45 -1.70
C GLN A 488 -13.73 -20.60 -1.01
N GLN A 489 -12.94 -21.63 -0.69
CA GLN A 489 -13.37 -22.76 0.13
C GLN A 489 -12.42 -22.99 1.31
N GLU A 490 -13.01 -23.31 2.46
CA GLU A 490 -12.30 -23.70 3.68
C GLU A 490 -12.60 -25.16 4.01
N LEU A 491 -11.57 -25.99 4.00
CA LEU A 491 -11.65 -27.45 4.18
C LEU A 491 -10.85 -27.89 5.42
N LEU A 492 -10.97 -29.15 5.81
CA LEU A 492 -10.22 -29.78 6.91
C LEU A 492 -10.31 -28.96 8.22
N LYS A 493 -11.54 -28.54 8.62
CA LYS A 493 -11.77 -27.68 9.79
C LYS A 493 -10.97 -26.38 9.72
N LYS A 494 -10.98 -25.74 8.54
CA LYS A 494 -10.28 -24.48 8.22
C LYS A 494 -8.75 -24.58 8.21
N ARG A 495 -8.18 -25.81 8.13
CA ARG A 495 -6.74 -26.01 7.93
C ARG A 495 -6.32 -25.74 6.50
N LEU A 496 -7.15 -26.08 5.52
CA LEU A 496 -6.92 -25.84 4.10
C LEU A 496 -7.88 -24.74 3.62
N THR A 497 -7.33 -23.66 3.07
CA THR A 497 -8.07 -22.60 2.40
C THR A 497 -7.61 -22.53 0.97
N ASN A 498 -8.54 -22.65 0.02
CA ASN A 498 -8.27 -22.47 -1.41
C ASN A 498 -9.11 -21.30 -1.93
N THR A 499 -8.53 -20.47 -2.78
CA THR A 499 -9.22 -19.41 -3.51
C THR A 499 -8.93 -19.57 -4.99
N PHE A 500 -9.94 -19.88 -5.78
CA PHE A 500 -9.88 -19.94 -7.24
C PHE A 500 -10.45 -18.64 -7.80
N PHE A 501 -9.84 -18.09 -8.84
CA PHE A 501 -10.33 -16.86 -9.42
C PHE A 501 -10.04 -16.74 -10.91
N GLY A 502 -10.93 -16.00 -11.58
CA GLY A 502 -10.78 -15.54 -12.95
C GLY A 502 -10.89 -14.03 -13.03
N LYS A 503 -10.16 -13.42 -13.96
CA LYS A 503 -10.14 -11.97 -14.20
C LYS A 503 -10.35 -11.66 -15.67
N PHE A 504 -11.05 -10.57 -15.93
CA PHE A 504 -11.27 -9.96 -17.25
C PHE A 504 -10.58 -8.60 -17.28
N TYR A 505 -9.91 -8.31 -18.39
CA TYR A 505 -9.27 -7.05 -18.65
C TYR A 505 -9.70 -6.53 -20.02
N GLY A 506 -10.36 -5.38 -20.06
CA GLY A 506 -10.74 -4.67 -21.26
C GLY A 506 -10.08 -3.31 -21.35
N LEU A 507 -9.54 -2.97 -22.49
CA LEU A 507 -8.95 -1.68 -22.78
C LEU A 507 -9.60 -1.10 -24.02
N ASN A 508 -10.20 0.08 -23.88
CA ASN A 508 -10.65 0.90 -25.00
C ASN A 508 -9.74 2.12 -25.10
N LEU A 509 -9.03 2.25 -26.22
CA LEU A 509 -8.13 3.34 -26.52
C LEU A 509 -8.67 4.11 -27.73
N GLU A 510 -8.85 5.44 -27.59
CA GLU A 510 -9.14 6.32 -28.71
C GLU A 510 -8.04 7.37 -28.80
N GLN A 511 -7.45 7.51 -29.97
CA GLN A 511 -6.39 8.47 -30.24
C GLN A 511 -6.42 8.90 -31.71
N LYS A 512 -5.80 10.02 -32.04
CA LYS A 512 -5.52 10.38 -33.42
C LYS A 512 -4.14 9.79 -33.81
N HIS A 513 -4.09 9.20 -34.96
CA HIS A 513 -2.87 8.70 -35.57
C HIS A 513 -2.61 9.43 -36.86
N TRP A 514 -1.37 9.88 -37.09
CA TRP A 514 -0.98 10.51 -38.35
C TRP A 514 -0.91 9.46 -39.43
N VAL A 515 -1.68 9.65 -40.52
CA VAL A 515 -1.68 8.75 -41.65
C VAL A 515 -1.12 9.52 -42.86
N SER A 516 0.09 9.13 -43.29
CA SER A 516 0.82 9.79 -44.37
C SER A 516 0.04 9.78 -45.71
N SER A 517 -0.75 8.72 -45.98
CA SER A 517 -1.57 8.58 -47.17
C SER A 517 -2.78 9.55 -47.21
N GLU A 518 -3.22 10.02 -46.04
CA GLU A 518 -4.32 10.95 -45.88
C GLU A 518 -3.86 12.39 -45.64
N GLY A 519 -2.56 12.60 -45.44
CA GLY A 519 -1.98 13.90 -45.15
C GLY A 519 -2.50 14.56 -43.89
N GLY A 520 -3.00 13.75 -42.91
CA GLY A 520 -3.66 14.26 -41.73
C GLY A 520 -3.76 13.23 -40.58
N TYR A 521 -4.36 13.68 -39.48
CA TYR A 521 -4.63 12.81 -38.33
C TYR A 521 -5.97 12.09 -38.52
N VAL A 522 -5.99 10.78 -38.30
CA VAL A 522 -7.19 9.93 -38.31
C VAL A 522 -7.45 9.46 -36.87
N LYS A 523 -8.73 9.44 -36.49
CA LYS A 523 -9.13 8.90 -35.17
C LYS A 523 -9.06 7.36 -35.20
N GLN A 524 -8.16 6.79 -34.45
CA GLN A 524 -8.08 5.36 -34.23
C GLN A 524 -8.82 4.98 -32.96
N LYS A 525 -9.54 3.87 -33.00
CA LYS A 525 -10.24 3.30 -31.86
C LYS A 525 -9.96 1.81 -31.78
N ASP A 526 -9.38 1.38 -30.68
CA ASP A 526 -9.04 -0.02 -30.44
C ASP A 526 -9.70 -0.52 -29.16
N PHE A 527 -10.24 -1.73 -29.21
CA PHE A 527 -10.73 -2.42 -28.02
C PHE A 527 -10.05 -3.78 -27.89
N VAL A 528 -9.27 -3.94 -26.82
CA VAL A 528 -8.49 -5.14 -26.55
C VAL A 528 -9.03 -5.81 -25.29
N THR A 529 -9.19 -7.15 -25.35
CA THR A 529 -9.65 -7.96 -24.22
C THR A 529 -8.64 -9.05 -23.89
N ASN A 530 -8.48 -9.28 -22.58
CA ASN A 530 -7.58 -10.31 -22.06
C ASN A 530 -8.22 -11.00 -20.85
N TYR A 531 -7.79 -12.23 -20.56
CA TYR A 531 -8.33 -13.03 -19.47
C TYR A 531 -7.18 -13.59 -18.62
N GLY A 532 -7.33 -13.45 -17.30
CA GLY A 532 -6.42 -14.00 -16.31
C GLY A 532 -7.13 -15.03 -15.43
N TYR A 533 -6.34 -15.88 -14.79
CA TYR A 533 -6.86 -16.87 -13.85
C TYR A 533 -5.80 -17.26 -12.83
N GLY A 534 -6.24 -17.76 -11.70
CA GLY A 534 -5.29 -18.14 -10.66
C GLY A 534 -5.90 -18.93 -9.52
N ILE A 535 -5.00 -19.34 -8.65
CA ILE A 535 -5.31 -20.04 -7.42
C ILE A 535 -4.39 -19.57 -6.31
N ALA A 536 -4.94 -19.40 -5.11
CA ALA A 536 -4.16 -19.17 -3.90
C ALA A 536 -4.58 -20.17 -2.83
N THR A 537 -3.64 -20.92 -2.29
CA THR A 537 -3.88 -21.97 -1.31
C THR A 537 -3.02 -21.80 -0.08
N ARG A 538 -3.56 -22.15 1.08
CA ARG A 538 -2.86 -22.23 2.36
C ARG A 538 -3.23 -23.52 3.06
N LEU A 539 -2.21 -24.25 3.49
CA LEU A 539 -2.37 -25.41 4.35
C LEU A 539 -1.70 -25.16 5.72
N ARG A 540 -2.49 -25.22 6.79
CA ARG A 540 -1.98 -25.18 8.16
C ARG A 540 -1.65 -26.62 8.59
N ILE A 541 -0.36 -26.94 8.66
CA ILE A 541 0.17 -28.26 9.04
C ILE A 541 0.01 -28.45 10.55
N LEU A 542 0.47 -27.48 11.33
CA LEU A 542 0.33 -27.40 12.78
C LEU A 542 -0.41 -26.12 13.15
N ARG A 543 -0.69 -25.94 14.45
CA ARG A 543 -1.36 -24.73 14.94
C ARG A 543 -0.65 -23.45 14.50
N ASP A 544 0.67 -23.48 14.52
CA ASP A 544 1.55 -22.31 14.33
C ASP A 544 2.43 -22.42 13.08
N LEU A 545 2.37 -23.54 12.34
CA LEU A 545 3.10 -23.81 11.09
C LEU A 545 2.14 -23.93 9.91
N GLY A 546 2.36 -23.12 8.89
CA GLY A 546 1.60 -23.19 7.64
C GLY A 546 2.50 -23.04 6.42
N ILE A 547 2.03 -23.61 5.32
CA ILE A 547 2.56 -23.39 3.98
C ILE A 547 1.50 -22.72 3.12
N ARG A 548 1.94 -21.95 2.14
CA ARG A 548 1.07 -21.31 1.16
C ARG A 548 1.71 -21.40 -0.22
N ALA A 549 0.85 -21.47 -1.23
CA ALA A 549 1.25 -21.38 -2.62
C ALA A 549 0.20 -20.59 -3.40
N SER A 550 0.64 -19.82 -4.36
CA SER A 550 -0.27 -19.11 -5.25
C SER A 550 0.29 -19.05 -6.66
N TYR A 551 -0.61 -19.11 -7.63
CA TYR A 551 -0.35 -18.99 -9.06
C TYR A 551 -1.36 -18.02 -9.67
N GLU A 552 -0.92 -17.15 -10.57
CA GLU A 552 -1.77 -16.30 -11.38
C GLU A 552 -1.16 -16.08 -12.76
N TYR A 553 -1.94 -16.30 -13.80
CA TYR A 553 -1.71 -15.73 -15.11
C TYR A 553 -2.49 -14.42 -15.18
N THR A 554 -1.78 -13.31 -15.34
CA THR A 554 -2.32 -11.96 -15.18
C THR A 554 -1.87 -11.02 -16.29
N TYR A 555 -2.66 -9.97 -16.53
CA TYR A 555 -2.32 -8.89 -17.45
C TYR A 555 -2.20 -7.56 -16.73
N ARG A 556 -1.35 -6.68 -17.27
CA ARG A 556 -1.31 -5.26 -16.96
C ARG A 556 -1.69 -4.44 -18.20
N LEU A 557 -2.66 -3.59 -18.03
CA LEU A 557 -3.08 -2.63 -19.07
C LEU A 557 -2.15 -1.41 -19.03
N GLN A 558 -1.95 -0.79 -20.17
CA GLN A 558 -1.11 0.41 -20.33
C GLN A 558 -1.66 1.58 -19.52
N GLU A 559 -0.81 2.54 -19.18
CA GLU A 559 -1.13 3.75 -18.46
C GLU A 559 -1.15 4.99 -19.36
N THR A 560 -1.86 6.03 -18.90
CA THR A 560 -2.01 7.29 -19.63
C THR A 560 -0.67 7.90 -20.00
N GLU A 561 0.33 7.86 -19.10
CA GLU A 561 1.66 8.39 -19.34
C GLU A 561 2.45 7.59 -20.39
N GLU A 562 2.27 6.27 -20.42
CA GLU A 562 2.93 5.38 -21.40
C GLU A 562 2.39 5.61 -22.81
N LEU A 563 1.08 5.86 -22.93
CA LEU A 563 0.39 6.05 -24.20
C LEU A 563 0.48 7.49 -24.73
N PHE A 564 0.43 8.50 -23.84
CA PHE A 564 0.29 9.92 -24.21
C PHE A 564 1.45 10.80 -23.75
N GLY A 565 2.44 10.23 -23.03
CA GLY A 565 3.56 10.98 -22.49
C GLY A 565 3.26 11.77 -21.21
N ASN A 566 4.31 12.43 -20.69
CA ASN A 566 4.23 13.23 -19.45
C ASN A 566 4.54 14.73 -19.66
N GLY A 567 4.83 15.14 -20.90
CA GLY A 567 5.16 16.52 -21.23
C GLY A 567 6.55 17.00 -20.76
N ILE A 568 7.38 16.13 -20.17
CA ILE A 568 8.72 16.46 -19.70
C ILE A 568 9.75 15.70 -20.55
N ASN A 569 9.84 14.41 -20.32
CA ASN A 569 10.88 13.56 -20.88
C ASN A 569 10.35 12.19 -21.35
N VAL A 570 9.05 11.95 -21.24
CA VAL A 570 8.41 10.73 -21.73
C VAL A 570 7.58 11.04 -22.97
N ILE A 571 7.94 10.44 -24.09
CA ILE A 571 7.17 10.44 -25.31
C ILE A 571 6.15 9.29 -25.22
N GLY A 572 4.89 9.57 -25.53
CA GLY A 572 3.83 8.57 -25.54
C GLY A 572 4.02 7.56 -26.69
N ASN A 573 3.72 6.29 -26.42
CA ASN A 573 3.70 5.24 -27.43
C ASN A 573 2.33 4.56 -27.49
N PRO A 574 1.50 4.94 -28.45
CA PRO A 574 0.15 4.40 -28.58
C PRO A 574 0.10 2.93 -29.03
N ASN A 575 1.19 2.39 -29.58
CA ASN A 575 1.28 1.03 -30.10
C ASN A 575 1.64 -0.03 -29.05
N LEU A 576 1.71 0.36 -27.78
CA LEU A 576 1.99 -0.56 -26.70
C LEU A 576 0.90 -1.64 -26.57
N LYS A 577 1.35 -2.87 -26.32
CA LYS A 577 0.49 -4.02 -26.00
C LYS A 577 0.40 -4.22 -24.48
N PRO A 578 -0.70 -4.79 -23.95
CA PRO A 578 -0.76 -5.20 -22.56
C PRO A 578 0.37 -6.19 -22.21
N GLU A 579 1.00 -5.99 -21.06
CA GLU A 579 1.95 -6.97 -20.52
C GLU A 579 1.21 -8.17 -19.93
N SER A 580 1.81 -9.35 -19.97
CA SER A 580 1.30 -10.53 -19.28
C SER A 580 2.38 -11.21 -18.44
N SER A 581 1.99 -11.94 -17.40
CA SER A 581 2.94 -12.67 -16.57
C SER A 581 2.34 -13.92 -15.93
N ASN A 582 3.16 -14.99 -15.87
CA ASN A 582 2.92 -16.11 -14.98
C ASN A 582 3.60 -15.83 -13.65
N ASN A 583 2.83 -15.72 -12.59
CA ASN A 583 3.29 -15.42 -11.24
C ASN A 583 3.10 -16.61 -10.32
N ILE A 584 4.19 -17.12 -9.74
CA ILE A 584 4.16 -18.20 -8.75
C ILE A 584 4.79 -17.70 -7.45
N ASN A 585 4.16 -17.97 -6.32
CA ASN A 585 4.74 -17.83 -5.00
C ASN A 585 4.57 -19.11 -4.20
N VAL A 586 5.59 -19.51 -3.47
CA VAL A 586 5.56 -20.60 -2.49
C VAL A 586 6.22 -20.12 -1.22
N GLY A 587 5.62 -20.36 -0.07
CA GLY A 587 6.17 -19.91 1.20
C GLY A 587 5.75 -20.78 2.37
N ALA A 588 6.52 -20.66 3.44
CA ALA A 588 6.24 -21.27 4.73
C ALA A 588 6.33 -20.21 5.81
N PHE A 589 5.47 -20.31 6.80
CA PHE A 589 5.50 -19.42 7.95
C PHE A 589 5.34 -20.22 9.24
N TYR A 590 6.03 -19.75 10.28
CA TYR A 590 5.99 -20.32 11.60
C TYR A 590 5.87 -19.23 12.66
N GLY A 591 4.90 -19.35 13.57
CA GLY A 591 4.64 -18.37 14.62
C GLY A 591 4.51 -19.00 15.99
N ILE A 592 5.33 -18.58 16.96
CA ILE A 592 5.21 -18.97 18.36
C ILE A 592 4.75 -17.76 19.16
N LYS A 593 3.75 -17.97 20.01
CA LYS A 593 3.24 -16.92 20.90
C LYS A 593 3.04 -17.51 22.30
N ASN A 594 3.73 -16.92 23.26
CA ASN A 594 3.45 -17.12 24.68
C ASN A 594 3.25 -15.74 25.37
N GLU A 595 3.05 -15.71 26.67
CA GLU A 595 2.78 -14.48 27.43
C GLU A 595 3.87 -13.40 27.28
N LYS A 596 5.14 -13.79 27.14
CA LYS A 596 6.29 -12.87 27.10
C LYS A 596 6.90 -12.73 25.72
N HIS A 597 6.89 -13.79 24.92
CA HIS A 597 7.63 -13.90 23.66
C HIS A 597 6.67 -14.13 22.48
N LYS A 598 6.88 -13.38 21.41
CA LYS A 598 6.21 -13.62 20.13
C LYS A 598 7.30 -13.70 19.06
N LEU A 599 7.41 -14.84 18.40
CA LEU A 599 8.33 -15.06 17.28
C LEU A 599 7.49 -15.38 16.03
N PHE A 600 7.81 -14.74 14.92
CA PHE A 600 7.25 -15.06 13.62
C PHE A 600 8.38 -15.14 12.61
N ILE A 601 8.45 -16.24 11.88
CA ILE A 601 9.42 -16.49 10.81
C ILE A 601 8.65 -16.80 9.55
N GLU A 602 9.05 -16.19 8.46
CA GLU A 602 8.49 -16.44 7.14
C GLU A 602 9.62 -16.55 6.12
N VAL A 603 9.53 -17.55 5.22
CA VAL A 603 10.42 -17.71 4.07
C VAL A 603 9.56 -17.96 2.84
N GLY A 604 9.87 -17.30 1.73
CA GLY A 604 9.15 -17.43 0.49
C GLY A 604 10.06 -17.43 -0.72
N GLY A 605 9.69 -18.22 -1.74
CA GLY A 605 10.26 -18.17 -3.07
C GLY A 605 9.24 -17.64 -4.07
N PHE A 606 9.71 -16.96 -5.11
CA PHE A 606 8.87 -16.43 -6.17
C PHE A 606 9.48 -16.63 -7.56
N TYR A 607 8.58 -16.79 -8.53
CA TYR A 607 8.89 -16.88 -9.95
C TYR A 607 7.92 -15.99 -10.72
N ARG A 608 8.44 -15.21 -11.67
CA ARG A 608 7.70 -14.36 -12.60
C ARG A 608 8.23 -14.60 -14.00
N ASP A 609 7.34 -14.79 -14.97
CA ASP A 609 7.69 -14.92 -16.39
C ASP A 609 6.81 -13.93 -17.17
N ALA A 610 7.34 -12.71 -17.34
CA ALA A 610 6.65 -11.61 -17.97
C ALA A 610 6.93 -11.57 -19.46
N LYS A 611 5.89 -11.35 -20.25
CA LYS A 611 5.94 -11.19 -21.70
C LYS A 611 5.44 -9.81 -22.10
N ASP A 612 5.89 -9.34 -23.27
CA ASP A 612 5.59 -8.00 -23.78
C ASP A 612 5.89 -6.90 -22.75
N PHE A 613 6.98 -7.08 -21.99
CA PHE A 613 7.37 -6.22 -20.90
C PHE A 613 7.60 -4.80 -21.40
N ILE A 614 6.87 -3.84 -20.83
CA ILE A 614 6.97 -2.43 -21.18
C ILE A 614 8.19 -1.85 -20.45
N PHE A 615 9.19 -1.49 -21.22
CA PHE A 615 10.44 -0.96 -20.71
C PHE A 615 10.66 0.46 -21.22
N ALA A 616 11.07 1.37 -20.35
CA ALA A 616 11.45 2.72 -20.73
C ALA A 616 12.84 2.72 -21.35
N LEU A 617 12.93 3.04 -22.62
CA LEU A 617 14.19 3.25 -23.32
C LEU A 617 14.54 4.72 -23.27
N ALA A 618 15.68 5.05 -22.68
CA ALA A 618 16.21 6.39 -22.68
C ALA A 618 17.01 6.63 -23.97
N ASP A 619 16.64 7.65 -24.71
CA ASP A 619 17.53 8.21 -25.72
C ASP A 619 18.55 9.13 -25.03
N VAL A 620 19.79 8.69 -25.00
CA VAL A 620 20.89 9.40 -24.32
C VAL A 620 21.16 10.78 -24.96
N ARG A 621 20.76 10.95 -26.23
CA ARG A 621 21.01 12.20 -26.99
C ARG A 621 19.95 13.27 -26.69
N SER A 622 18.70 12.85 -26.65
CA SER A 622 17.58 13.77 -26.43
C SER A 622 17.14 13.87 -24.96
N SER A 623 17.72 13.09 -24.05
CA SER A 623 17.25 12.93 -22.66
C SER A 623 15.75 12.57 -22.54
N GLN A 624 15.19 12.03 -23.61
CA GLN A 624 13.81 11.58 -23.69
C GLN A 624 13.73 10.06 -23.47
N MET A 625 12.60 9.61 -22.99
CA MET A 625 12.28 8.20 -22.83
C MET A 625 11.03 7.86 -23.66
N ILE A 626 11.07 6.70 -24.28
CA ILE A 626 9.91 6.09 -24.91
C ILE A 626 9.69 4.71 -24.33
N TYR A 627 8.44 4.35 -24.08
CA TYR A 627 8.10 3.01 -23.64
C TYR A 627 7.89 2.08 -24.82
N GLU A 628 8.48 0.89 -24.76
CA GLU A 628 8.33 -0.16 -25.78
C GLU A 628 8.12 -1.54 -25.15
N ASN A 629 7.36 -2.41 -25.83
CA ASN A 629 7.27 -3.85 -25.50
C ASN A 629 8.50 -4.58 -26.06
N LYS A 630 9.61 -4.52 -25.36
CA LYS A 630 10.89 -4.95 -25.97
C LYS A 630 11.45 -6.25 -25.43
N SER A 631 11.00 -6.73 -24.31
CA SER A 631 11.66 -7.84 -23.64
C SER A 631 10.69 -8.80 -22.97
N ASN A 632 11.02 -10.09 -23.02
CA ASN A 632 10.48 -11.06 -22.08
C ASN A 632 11.41 -11.09 -20.85
N VAL A 633 10.86 -11.01 -19.66
CA VAL A 633 11.62 -10.89 -18.43
C VAL A 633 11.26 -12.03 -17.49
N ARG A 634 12.28 -12.76 -17.03
CA ARG A 634 12.12 -13.76 -15.98
C ARG A 634 12.74 -13.27 -14.69
N ILE A 635 11.96 -13.33 -13.60
CA ILE A 635 12.42 -12.97 -12.27
C ILE A 635 12.25 -14.16 -11.36
N THR A 636 13.33 -14.55 -10.69
CA THR A 636 13.32 -15.57 -9.65
C THR A 636 13.93 -15.00 -8.38
N GLY A 637 13.44 -15.41 -7.23
CA GLY A 637 14.01 -14.93 -5.98
C GLY A 637 13.50 -15.67 -4.76
N VAL A 638 14.17 -15.33 -3.66
CA VAL A 638 13.81 -15.79 -2.32
C VAL A 638 13.80 -14.60 -1.37
N GLU A 639 12.91 -14.66 -0.40
CA GLU A 639 12.79 -13.64 0.64
C GLU A 639 12.54 -14.29 2.00
N GLY A 640 12.98 -13.62 3.06
CA GLY A 640 12.75 -14.07 4.41
C GLY A 640 12.48 -12.91 5.35
N GLU A 641 11.69 -13.17 6.41
CA GLU A 641 11.40 -12.22 7.48
C GLU A 641 11.41 -12.93 8.82
N ILE A 642 12.04 -12.32 9.81
CA ILE A 642 12.01 -12.71 11.21
C ILE A 642 11.48 -11.53 12.01
N LYS A 643 10.43 -11.76 12.80
CA LYS A 643 9.87 -10.79 13.76
C LYS A 643 9.90 -11.39 15.17
N TYR A 644 10.57 -10.71 16.09
CA TYR A 644 10.61 -11.12 17.48
C TYR A 644 10.15 -9.97 18.37
N ASN A 645 9.27 -10.26 19.32
CA ASN A 645 8.84 -9.31 20.34
C ASN A 645 8.96 -9.93 21.72
N TYR A 646 9.57 -9.21 22.64
CA TYR A 646 9.59 -9.51 24.08
C TYR A 646 8.68 -8.50 24.78
N LYS A 647 7.48 -8.95 25.15
CA LYS A 647 6.44 -8.07 25.71
C LYS A 647 6.27 -6.80 24.84
N THR A 648 6.19 -5.64 25.50
CA THR A 648 6.21 -4.30 24.88
C THR A 648 7.58 -3.64 24.92
N LEU A 649 8.60 -4.35 25.51
CA LEU A 649 9.93 -3.80 25.77
C LEU A 649 10.81 -3.81 24.53
N ILE A 650 10.89 -4.95 23.82
CA ILE A 650 11.77 -5.12 22.66
C ILE A 650 10.97 -5.66 21.48
N SER A 651 11.20 -5.06 20.31
CA SER A 651 10.76 -5.60 19.02
C SER A 651 11.94 -5.58 18.06
N PHE A 652 12.22 -6.73 17.45
CA PHE A 652 13.26 -6.88 16.43
C PHE A 652 12.64 -7.42 15.15
N ILE A 653 12.96 -6.80 14.00
CA ILE A 653 12.55 -7.23 12.68
C ILE A 653 13.79 -7.30 11.81
N LEU A 654 13.97 -8.42 11.13
CA LEU A 654 14.99 -8.60 10.10
C LEU A 654 14.33 -9.17 8.86
N ASN A 655 14.61 -8.58 7.70
CA ASN A 655 14.21 -9.16 6.44
C ASN A 655 15.33 -9.05 5.40
N ALA A 656 15.33 -9.98 4.46
CA ALA A 656 16.27 -10.00 3.34
C ALA A 656 15.57 -10.52 2.09
N THR A 657 16.03 -10.03 0.93
CA THR A 657 15.53 -10.43 -0.38
C THR A 657 16.69 -10.59 -1.34
N TYR A 658 16.74 -11.74 -2.00
CA TYR A 658 17.59 -12.02 -3.15
C TYR A 658 16.72 -12.24 -4.37
N GLN A 659 17.05 -11.58 -5.48
CA GLN A 659 16.29 -11.70 -6.72
C GLN A 659 17.22 -11.65 -7.95
N ARG A 660 16.81 -12.36 -9.01
CA ARG A 660 17.50 -12.35 -10.30
C ARG A 660 16.48 -12.08 -11.40
N ALA A 661 16.51 -10.88 -11.97
CA ALA A 661 15.72 -10.49 -13.13
C ALA A 661 16.61 -10.58 -14.38
N ILE A 662 16.19 -11.36 -15.38
CA ILE A 662 16.94 -11.58 -16.62
C ILE A 662 16.07 -11.38 -17.86
N ASN A 663 16.68 -10.90 -18.94
CA ASN A 663 16.05 -10.90 -20.26
C ASN A 663 16.02 -12.32 -20.85
N THR A 664 14.84 -12.79 -21.26
CA THR A 664 14.64 -14.11 -21.89
C THR A 664 14.26 -14.02 -23.36
N THR A 665 14.33 -12.83 -23.96
CA THR A 665 14.14 -12.59 -25.38
C THR A 665 15.33 -13.16 -26.16
N LYS A 666 15.09 -14.14 -27.03
CA LYS A 666 16.13 -14.85 -27.74
C LYS A 666 16.64 -14.12 -28.99
N PHE A 667 15.74 -13.44 -29.69
CA PHE A 667 16.01 -12.80 -30.97
C PHE A 667 15.55 -11.35 -30.95
N THR A 668 16.13 -10.50 -31.78
CA THR A 668 15.88 -9.06 -31.86
C THR A 668 14.49 -8.70 -32.39
N GLY A 669 13.73 -9.65 -32.94
CA GLY A 669 12.37 -9.47 -33.41
C GLY A 669 11.66 -10.81 -33.62
N PRO A 670 10.36 -10.83 -33.83
CA PRO A 670 9.56 -12.07 -33.95
C PRO A 670 9.98 -12.96 -35.12
N GLU A 671 10.42 -12.39 -36.23
CA GLU A 671 10.88 -13.08 -37.45
C GLU A 671 12.40 -13.00 -37.63
N SER A 672 13.11 -12.41 -36.66
CA SER A 672 14.57 -12.26 -36.74
C SER A 672 15.29 -13.52 -36.30
N SER A 673 16.33 -13.91 -37.04
CA SER A 673 17.28 -14.93 -36.60
C SER A 673 18.52 -14.34 -35.89
N VAL A 674 18.58 -13.00 -35.75
CA VAL A 674 19.67 -12.32 -35.07
C VAL A 674 19.50 -12.49 -33.56
N PRO A 675 20.48 -13.09 -32.86
CA PRO A 675 20.38 -13.26 -31.41
C PRO A 675 20.32 -11.92 -30.69
N GLU A 676 19.48 -11.85 -29.66
CA GLU A 676 19.41 -10.69 -28.75
C GLU A 676 20.68 -10.66 -27.88
N ALA A 677 21.45 -9.58 -27.98
CA ALA A 677 22.71 -9.46 -27.26
C ALA A 677 22.59 -9.52 -25.74
N THR A 678 21.42 -9.17 -25.21
CA THR A 678 21.14 -9.17 -23.77
C THR A 678 20.43 -10.46 -23.29
N TYR A 679 20.31 -11.46 -24.15
CA TYR A 679 19.71 -12.75 -23.79
C TYR A 679 20.37 -13.38 -22.56
N MET A 680 19.57 -13.77 -21.56
CA MET A 680 20.00 -14.34 -20.27
C MET A 680 20.84 -13.44 -19.39
N LYS A 681 20.96 -12.14 -19.74
CA LYS A 681 21.66 -11.14 -18.93
C LYS A 681 20.70 -10.48 -17.95
N ARG A 682 21.23 -9.99 -16.82
CA ARG A 682 20.43 -9.28 -15.80
C ARG A 682 19.88 -7.97 -16.37
N ILE A 683 18.62 -7.71 -16.04
CA ILE A 683 17.99 -6.40 -16.29
C ILE A 683 18.78 -5.34 -15.50
N PRO A 684 19.24 -4.27 -16.15
CA PRO A 684 19.98 -3.22 -15.48
C PRO A 684 19.11 -2.40 -14.52
N ASN A 685 19.78 -1.66 -13.64
CA ASN A 685 19.15 -0.73 -12.70
C ASN A 685 18.15 -1.41 -11.76
N GLN A 686 18.46 -2.64 -11.32
CA GLN A 686 17.66 -3.41 -10.37
C GLN A 686 18.53 -4.00 -9.26
N PRO A 687 18.34 -3.60 -7.98
CA PRO A 687 19.01 -4.23 -6.85
C PRO A 687 18.66 -5.72 -6.77
N TRP A 688 19.67 -6.56 -6.66
CA TRP A 688 19.47 -8.00 -6.65
C TRP A 688 19.59 -8.62 -5.24
N PHE A 689 20.19 -7.89 -4.28
CA PHE A 689 20.20 -8.25 -2.88
C PHE A 689 20.06 -7.01 -1.98
N PHE A 690 19.10 -7.05 -1.06
CA PHE A 690 18.90 -6.01 -0.07
C PHE A 690 18.31 -6.59 1.21
N SER A 691 18.58 -5.94 2.34
CA SER A 691 18.05 -6.34 3.64
C SER A 691 17.79 -5.13 4.54
N ASN A 692 16.89 -5.32 5.50
CA ASN A 692 16.54 -4.32 6.49
C ASN A 692 16.54 -4.95 7.88
N ALA A 693 17.06 -4.22 8.86
CA ALA A 693 17.00 -4.57 10.27
C ALA A 693 16.40 -3.42 11.08
N GLU A 694 15.44 -3.72 11.93
CA GLU A 694 14.79 -2.74 12.82
C GLU A 694 14.83 -3.26 14.26
N LEU A 695 15.34 -2.45 15.18
CA LEU A 695 15.32 -2.70 16.61
C LEU A 695 14.54 -1.59 17.29
N ASN A 696 13.53 -1.97 18.06
CA ASN A 696 12.70 -1.07 18.84
C ASN A 696 12.79 -1.45 20.31
N ILE A 697 13.14 -0.50 21.16
CA ILE A 697 13.22 -0.66 22.62
C ILE A 697 12.30 0.39 23.24
N GLY A 698 11.30 -0.05 24.01
CA GLY A 698 10.32 0.85 24.63
C GLY A 698 10.04 0.49 26.07
N LYS A 699 10.00 1.48 26.96
CA LYS A 699 9.70 1.30 28.37
C LYS A 699 8.62 2.26 28.83
N ASP A 700 7.62 1.71 29.49
CA ASP A 700 6.53 2.47 30.09
C ASP A 700 6.91 3.02 31.47
N ASN A 701 6.38 4.17 31.83
CA ASN A 701 6.51 4.82 33.14
C ASN A 701 7.96 5.13 33.59
N LEU A 702 8.91 5.29 32.64
CA LEU A 702 10.31 5.59 33.00
C LEU A 702 10.49 7.02 33.52
N LEU A 703 9.82 8.01 32.92
CA LEU A 703 9.87 9.43 33.28
C LEU A 703 8.50 9.94 33.78
N GLY A 704 7.81 9.17 34.63
CA GLY A 704 6.52 9.53 35.21
C GLY A 704 5.39 8.58 34.83
N ARG A 705 4.26 8.69 35.52
CA ARG A 705 3.09 7.83 35.28
C ARG A 705 2.47 8.13 33.91
N ASN A 706 1.99 7.09 33.24
CA ASN A 706 1.33 7.19 31.91
C ASN A 706 2.24 7.76 30.81
N THR A 707 3.55 7.55 30.93
CA THR A 707 4.56 7.93 29.92
C THR A 707 5.16 6.69 29.29
N ARG A 708 5.71 6.86 28.06
CA ARG A 708 6.49 5.83 27.37
C ARG A 708 7.66 6.48 26.66
N ILE A 709 8.86 5.91 26.83
CA ILE A 709 10.03 6.21 26.00
C ILE A 709 10.24 5.06 25.03
N GLN A 710 10.53 5.39 23.78
CA GLN A 710 10.76 4.42 22.74
C GLN A 710 11.95 4.86 21.88
N LEU A 711 12.93 4.00 21.76
CA LEU A 711 14.07 4.13 20.86
C LEU A 711 13.89 3.17 19.70
N ASN A 712 13.97 3.69 18.47
CA ASN A 712 13.97 2.88 17.24
C ASN A 712 15.33 3.04 16.57
N TRP A 713 15.90 1.93 16.13
CA TRP A 713 17.08 1.88 15.27
C TRP A 713 16.72 1.13 14.00
N TYR A 714 17.03 1.71 12.85
CA TYR A 714 16.79 1.13 11.55
C TYR A 714 18.07 1.10 10.74
N SER A 715 18.37 -0.05 10.12
CA SER A 715 19.50 -0.26 9.22
C SER A 715 19.02 -0.81 7.89
N GLN A 716 19.51 -0.25 6.80
CA GLN A 716 19.23 -0.69 5.45
C GLN A 716 20.54 -1.03 4.75
N TYR A 717 20.61 -2.25 4.19
CA TYR A 717 21.70 -2.72 3.36
C TYR A 717 21.23 -2.93 1.93
N ILE A 718 21.98 -2.41 0.94
CA ILE A 718 21.75 -2.59 -0.48
C ILE A 718 23.07 -3.01 -1.08
N HIS A 719 23.09 -4.16 -1.75
CA HIS A 719 24.25 -4.62 -2.46
C HIS A 719 24.37 -3.92 -3.81
N TRP A 720 25.59 -3.69 -4.29
CA TRP A 720 25.85 -2.99 -5.55
C TRP A 720 25.12 -3.63 -6.75
N PHE A 721 24.82 -2.85 -7.77
CA PHE A 721 24.18 -3.33 -9.00
C PHE A 721 24.52 -2.43 -10.18
N TYR A 722 24.56 -3.01 -11.40
CA TYR A 722 24.83 -2.24 -12.61
C TYR A 722 23.62 -1.45 -13.11
N LEU A 723 23.90 -0.30 -13.71
CA LEU A 723 22.95 0.52 -14.46
C LEU A 723 22.92 0.18 -15.94
N ASN A 724 23.95 -0.49 -16.42
CA ASN A 724 24.13 -0.97 -17.77
C ASN A 724 23.98 -2.50 -17.82
N TRP A 725 23.74 -3.03 -19.01
CA TRP A 725 23.75 -4.46 -19.24
C TRP A 725 25.11 -5.08 -18.90
N GLU A 726 25.13 -6.24 -18.27
CA GLU A 726 26.36 -6.91 -17.82
C GLU A 726 27.38 -7.18 -18.94
N ASN A 727 26.91 -7.35 -20.18
CA ASN A 727 27.72 -7.68 -21.35
C ASN A 727 28.12 -6.48 -22.21
N PHE A 728 27.66 -5.27 -21.90
CA PHE A 728 28.05 -4.07 -22.65
C PHE A 728 29.10 -3.29 -21.89
N GLY A 729 30.14 -2.80 -22.67
CA GLY A 729 31.27 -2.08 -22.13
C GLY A 729 32.30 -2.96 -21.41
N TYR A 730 33.46 -2.40 -21.11
CA TYR A 730 34.47 -3.06 -20.27
C TYR A 730 34.19 -2.85 -18.78
N VAL A 731 34.74 -3.72 -17.93
CA VAL A 731 34.39 -3.75 -16.50
C VAL A 731 34.62 -2.41 -15.79
N GLY A 732 35.74 -1.72 -16.08
CA GLY A 732 36.08 -0.42 -15.50
C GLY A 732 35.32 0.79 -16.03
N GLY A 733 34.50 0.61 -17.10
CA GLY A 733 33.66 1.66 -17.69
C GLY A 733 32.18 1.49 -17.43
N LYS A 734 31.81 0.51 -16.60
CA LYS A 734 30.40 0.26 -16.23
C LYS A 734 29.96 1.17 -15.10
N SER A 735 28.84 1.82 -15.32
CA SER A 735 28.18 2.57 -14.26
C SER A 735 27.48 1.61 -13.30
N ASP A 736 27.71 1.76 -12.01
CA ASP A 736 27.05 0.98 -10.96
C ASP A 736 26.54 1.87 -9.82
N VAL A 737 25.59 1.36 -9.09
CA VAL A 737 25.18 1.90 -7.79
C VAL A 737 25.96 1.12 -6.73
N PRO A 738 26.72 1.81 -5.84
CA PRO A 738 27.60 1.14 -4.89
C PRO A 738 26.83 0.42 -3.78
N THR A 739 27.52 -0.49 -3.09
CA THR A 739 27.03 -1.09 -1.86
C THR A 739 26.83 -0.02 -0.79
N GLN A 740 25.68 -0.06 -0.12
CA GLN A 740 25.28 0.96 0.86
C GLN A 740 24.79 0.31 2.14
N LEU A 741 25.18 0.88 3.27
CA LEU A 741 24.65 0.56 4.59
C LEU A 741 24.28 1.86 5.30
N ILE A 742 22.97 2.10 5.44
CA ILE A 742 22.43 3.34 5.99
C ILE A 742 21.77 3.06 7.33
N HIS A 743 22.15 3.83 8.37
CA HIS A 743 21.58 3.74 9.71
C HIS A 743 20.76 4.98 10.03
N SER A 744 19.62 4.78 10.69
CA SER A 744 18.76 5.86 11.17
C SER A 744 18.23 5.52 12.56
N ALA A 745 17.99 6.53 13.39
CA ALA A 745 17.43 6.34 14.72
C ALA A 745 16.36 7.38 15.04
N SER A 746 15.42 7.02 15.90
CA SER A 746 14.46 7.94 16.47
C SER A 746 14.20 7.67 17.94
N LEU A 747 14.03 8.74 18.71
CA LEU A 747 13.66 8.70 20.12
C LEU A 747 12.30 9.38 20.28
N THR A 748 11.33 8.64 20.79
CA THR A 748 9.96 9.14 21.02
C THR A 748 9.64 9.16 22.51
N TYR A 749 9.13 10.28 23.00
CA TYR A 749 8.56 10.41 24.32
C TYR A 749 7.07 10.65 24.23
N SER A 750 6.26 9.76 24.81
CA SER A 750 4.81 9.79 24.82
C SER A 750 4.30 10.07 26.23
N ILE A 751 3.33 10.98 26.36
CA ILE A 751 2.74 11.48 27.62
C ILE A 751 1.23 11.20 27.60
N LYS A 752 0.61 11.02 28.77
CA LYS A 752 -0.82 10.72 28.93
C LYS A 752 -1.27 9.55 28.05
N LYS A 753 -0.59 8.41 28.17
CA LYS A 753 -0.87 7.18 27.39
C LYS A 753 -0.81 7.42 25.86
N GLY A 754 0.05 8.32 25.37
CA GLY A 754 0.24 8.59 23.95
C GLY A 754 -0.67 9.69 23.37
N THR A 755 -1.37 10.47 24.21
CA THR A 755 -2.11 11.65 23.76
C THR A 755 -1.16 12.71 23.21
N TYR A 756 -0.03 12.98 23.88
CA TYR A 756 1.01 13.90 23.41
C TYR A 756 2.28 13.12 23.14
N ASN A 757 2.88 13.35 21.99
CA ASN A 757 4.09 12.68 21.58
C ASN A 757 5.07 13.69 21.01
N ILE A 758 6.33 13.58 21.41
CA ILE A 758 7.46 14.29 20.82
C ILE A 758 8.48 13.27 20.34
N SER A 759 8.95 13.40 19.11
CA SER A 759 9.95 12.50 18.53
C SER A 759 11.09 13.28 17.94
N LEU A 760 12.32 12.84 18.23
CA LEU A 760 13.56 13.28 17.61
C LEU A 760 14.02 12.19 16.67
N GLU A 761 14.38 12.53 15.44
CA GLU A 761 14.84 11.58 14.44
C GLU A 761 16.14 12.05 13.80
N CYS A 762 17.08 11.12 13.63
CA CYS A 762 18.30 11.32 12.85
C CYS A 762 18.35 10.25 11.75
N ARG A 763 18.35 10.69 10.50
CA ARG A 763 18.48 9.81 9.33
C ARG A 763 19.91 9.85 8.80
N ASN A 764 20.36 8.72 8.25
CA ASN A 764 21.72 8.57 7.74
C ASN A 764 22.76 9.06 8.76
N ILE A 765 22.75 8.46 9.96
CA ILE A 765 23.56 8.89 11.11
C ILE A 765 25.05 8.97 10.78
N MET A 766 25.54 8.04 9.93
CA MET A 766 26.94 7.97 9.52
C MET A 766 27.29 8.95 8.40
N ASP A 767 26.32 9.74 7.91
CA ASP A 767 26.49 10.66 6.79
C ASP A 767 27.06 9.97 5.54
N ALA A 768 26.70 8.71 5.33
CA ALA A 768 27.17 7.91 4.20
C ALA A 768 26.59 8.44 2.88
N PHE A 769 27.35 8.27 1.80
CA PHE A 769 26.82 8.50 0.47
C PHE A 769 25.69 7.51 0.17
N ALA A 770 24.55 8.01 -0.25
CA ALA A 770 23.37 7.22 -0.57
C ALA A 770 22.90 7.53 -2.00
N TYR A 771 22.71 6.46 -2.78
CA TYR A 771 22.26 6.53 -4.17
C TYR A 771 21.19 5.46 -4.39
N ASP A 772 20.11 5.82 -5.05
CA ASP A 772 19.12 4.85 -5.52
C ASP A 772 19.10 4.75 -7.05
N ASN A 773 19.61 5.80 -7.72
CA ASN A 773 19.79 5.89 -9.16
C ASN A 773 21.19 6.42 -9.46
N TYR A 774 21.61 6.25 -10.72
CA TYR A 774 22.95 6.62 -11.15
C TYR A 774 23.30 8.08 -10.86
N ARG A 775 24.34 8.27 -10.06
CA ARG A 775 24.90 9.57 -9.67
C ARG A 775 23.90 10.52 -8.97
N LEU A 776 22.65 10.15 -8.79
CA LEU A 776 21.68 10.98 -8.07
C LEU A 776 21.82 10.77 -6.57
N GLN A 777 22.51 11.68 -5.91
CA GLN A 777 22.75 11.64 -4.47
C GLN A 777 21.46 11.93 -3.70
N LYS A 778 21.20 11.12 -2.69
CA LYS A 778 20.19 11.36 -1.67
C LYS A 778 20.72 12.31 -0.59
N PRO A 779 19.84 12.92 0.22
CA PRO A 779 20.26 13.73 1.37
C PRO A 779 21.23 12.95 2.27
N GLY A 780 22.29 13.61 2.74
CA GLY A 780 23.18 13.11 3.77
C GLY A 780 22.48 13.05 5.13
N ARG A 781 23.24 13.20 6.24
CA ARG A 781 22.67 13.23 7.59
C ARG A 781 21.62 14.33 7.73
N SER A 782 20.48 13.97 8.30
CA SER A 782 19.39 14.91 8.52
C SER A 782 18.68 14.66 9.86
N PHE A 783 18.22 15.75 10.48
CA PHE A 783 17.54 15.74 11.77
C PHE A 783 16.12 16.25 11.61
N SER A 784 15.21 15.73 12.42
CA SER A 784 13.85 16.25 12.50
C SER A 784 13.24 16.08 13.89
N VAL A 785 12.29 16.96 14.19
CA VAL A 785 11.44 16.90 15.38
C VAL A 785 10.00 16.79 14.93
N LYS A 786 9.22 15.89 15.55
CA LYS A 786 7.78 15.75 15.32
C LYS A 786 7.02 15.89 16.64
N LEU A 787 5.99 16.71 16.61
CA LEU A 787 4.96 16.81 17.65
C LEU A 787 3.68 16.16 17.13
N ARG A 788 3.04 15.32 17.94
CA ARG A 788 1.76 14.69 17.59
C ARG A 788 0.81 14.71 18.79
N TYR A 789 -0.41 15.15 18.52
CA TYR A 789 -1.54 15.08 19.42
C TYR A 789 -2.54 14.03 18.92
N PHE A 790 -2.86 13.04 19.75
CA PHE A 790 -3.78 11.98 19.39
C PHE A 790 -4.75 11.72 20.54
N ILE A 791 -6.04 11.81 20.26
CA ILE A 791 -7.13 11.53 21.20
C ILE A 791 -8.21 10.65 20.52
N LYS A 792 -8.77 9.73 21.31
CA LYS A 792 -9.89 8.87 20.93
C LYS A 792 -11.11 9.21 21.75
#